data_825b16e7a0a07d823994a2ba8ac29459
#
_entry.id   825b16e7a0a07d823994a2ba8ac29459
#
_cell.length_a   1.000
_cell.length_b   1.000
_cell.length_c   1.000
_cell.angle_alpha   90.00
_cell.angle_beta   90.00
_cell.angle_gamma   90.00
#
_symmetry.space_group_name_H-M   'P 1'
#
loop_
_entity.id
_entity.type
_entity.pdbx_description
1 polymer ?
#
loop_
_entity_poly.entity_id
_entity_poly.type
_entity_poly.pdbx_seq_one_letter_code
_entity_poly.pdbx_strand_id
1 'polypeptide(L)'
;MSQLLDKETLKKMIRENVKTLYRKTLEAASAEEVYQAAVFAIRDVITDKWMKTHDEYYEKDVKVVYYLSMEFLMGRFFGNSLINLEMYDEVKEVLEELGIDYNMVEDAEPDPGLGNGGLGRLAACFLDSLSTLQLPAYGCGIRYHYGIFEQKIENGYQVEAPDNWLENGDPWGIKRNEYAVEVKFGGNVRAVPKGNGEYRFVQENYQSVIAVPYDYPVIGYGNNTVNTLRLWEARAKNKLDLKFFNEGNYQKAAEEELLASTMTDVLYPADEHIQGKELRLRQQYFFISATVQRVVERFKKHHTNFHELPDKVAFQLNDTHPTVAVAELMRVLVDENDVPWDDAWEITRKVCAYTNHTIMAEALEKWPMELFSRLLPRIYQIVEEINRRYCLELQAKYGMDPEKLRRMAIIADGQIRMAYLAIVGSHSVNGVAALHTEILKHQELKDFYELYPEKFNNKTNGITQRRWLLHANHGLAGLISETIGDGWITELTELEKLLPYAEDENFRRRFMEIKKANKVALAKYIKETKGIDINPDSIFDIQVKRLHEYKRQLLNVLHIIGLYNQLKMNPGMDMVPRTFIFGAKAAAGYRRAKLIIKLINAVADVVNNDPTIEGKIKVVFMENYRVSLAERLIPAADVSEQISTAGKEASGTGNMKFMLNGALTVGTMDGANVEIYEEVGKDNIFIFGMSAEEVQAKYHDHYDPWFIYNMNQEVRMALTSLIDGTFDQNTDLFRELYDALLNGCGGRADEYFVLEDYADYARAQWDIDRAYRDQTKWAKMAIINVAKSGKFSSDRTIRQYAEEIWDLKPLHIED
;
A
#
# COMPACT_ATOMS: atom_id res chain seq x y z
N MET A 1 -18.56 -3.36 30.46
CA MET A 1 -17.14 -3.76 30.57
C MET A 1 -17.07 -5.25 30.27
N SER A 2 -16.65 -5.62 29.04
CA SER A 2 -16.33 -7.04 28.78
C SER A 2 -15.34 -7.47 29.86
N GLN A 3 -15.50 -8.66 30.44
CA GLN A 3 -14.52 -9.23 31.36
C GLN A 3 -13.23 -9.39 30.56
N LEU A 4 -12.33 -8.40 30.64
CA LEU A 4 -10.92 -8.59 30.28
C LEU A 4 -10.45 -9.85 31.02
N LEU A 5 -9.81 -10.74 30.32
CA LEU A 5 -9.21 -11.93 30.94
C LEU A 5 -8.27 -11.46 32.08
N ASP A 6 -8.50 -11.94 33.29
CA ASP A 6 -7.59 -11.60 34.40
C ASP A 6 -6.18 -12.19 34.11
N LYS A 7 -5.14 -11.55 34.64
CA LYS A 7 -3.75 -11.89 34.37
C LYS A 7 -3.42 -13.36 34.67
N GLU A 8 -3.99 -13.94 35.73
CA GLU A 8 -3.74 -15.32 36.10
C GLU A 8 -4.37 -16.30 35.09
N THR A 9 -5.58 -15.98 34.61
CA THR A 9 -6.22 -16.74 33.53
C THR A 9 -5.41 -16.66 32.25
N LEU A 10 -4.92 -15.49 31.88
CA LEU A 10 -4.11 -15.30 30.68
C LEU A 10 -2.78 -16.08 30.77
N LYS A 11 -2.07 -16.02 31.90
CA LYS A 11 -0.86 -16.83 32.14
C LYS A 11 -1.12 -18.32 31.99
N LYS A 12 -2.23 -18.78 32.58
CA LYS A 12 -2.65 -20.18 32.47
C LYS A 12 -2.91 -20.57 31.03
N MET A 13 -3.66 -19.75 30.29
CA MET A 13 -3.98 -20.01 28.88
C MET A 13 -2.73 -20.10 28.03
N ILE A 14 -1.78 -19.17 28.20
CA ILE A 14 -0.50 -19.20 27.45
C ILE A 14 0.26 -20.50 27.72
N ARG A 15 0.40 -20.90 28.99
CA ARG A 15 1.08 -22.17 29.36
C ARG A 15 0.36 -23.38 28.78
N GLU A 16 -0.96 -23.42 28.86
CA GLU A 16 -1.76 -24.54 28.34
C GLU A 16 -1.69 -24.60 26.80
N ASN A 17 -1.68 -23.45 26.13
CA ASN A 17 -1.53 -23.41 24.68
C ASN A 17 -0.14 -23.89 24.25
N VAL A 18 0.95 -23.50 24.91
CA VAL A 18 2.29 -24.03 24.62
C VAL A 18 2.30 -25.55 24.77
N LYS A 19 1.71 -26.06 25.88
CA LYS A 19 1.64 -27.50 26.13
C LYS A 19 0.84 -28.24 25.05
N THR A 20 -0.33 -27.74 24.71
CA THR A 20 -1.26 -28.43 23.80
C THR A 20 -0.87 -28.32 22.33
N LEU A 21 -0.33 -27.19 21.91
CA LEU A 21 0.09 -26.97 20.52
C LEU A 21 1.45 -27.63 20.21
N TYR A 22 2.41 -27.56 21.19
CA TYR A 22 3.79 -27.93 20.94
C TYR A 22 4.31 -29.08 21.82
N ARG A 23 3.52 -29.54 22.77
CA ARG A 23 3.93 -30.58 23.72
C ARG A 23 5.20 -30.23 24.47
N LYS A 24 5.34 -28.95 24.86
CA LYS A 24 6.47 -28.39 25.58
C LYS A 24 6.03 -27.68 26.87
N THR A 25 6.98 -27.48 27.79
CA THR A 25 6.79 -26.49 28.85
C THR A 25 7.11 -25.10 28.31
N LEU A 26 6.67 -24.06 29.02
CA LEU A 26 6.90 -22.67 28.62
C LEU A 26 8.40 -22.35 28.55
N GLU A 27 9.20 -22.89 29.49
CA GLU A 27 10.65 -22.68 29.56
C GLU A 27 11.41 -23.33 28.39
N ALA A 28 10.83 -24.34 27.75
CA ALA A 28 11.37 -25.02 26.58
C ALA A 28 10.85 -24.49 25.24
N ALA A 29 9.89 -23.56 25.28
CA ALA A 29 9.29 -22.99 24.10
C ALA A 29 10.16 -21.91 23.45
N SER A 30 10.17 -21.85 22.14
CA SER A 30 10.77 -20.73 21.39
C SER A 30 9.90 -19.47 21.48
N ALA A 31 10.48 -18.31 21.18
CA ALA A 31 9.73 -17.04 21.11
C ALA A 31 8.53 -17.12 20.16
N GLU A 32 8.67 -17.82 19.05
CA GLU A 32 7.62 -18.06 18.07
C GLU A 32 6.49 -18.94 18.61
N GLU A 33 6.82 -20.00 19.30
CA GLU A 33 5.83 -20.88 19.94
C GLU A 33 5.07 -20.13 21.04
N VAL A 34 5.74 -19.28 21.80
CA VAL A 34 5.11 -18.38 22.78
C VAL A 34 4.22 -17.35 22.11
N TYR A 35 4.68 -16.74 21.02
CA TYR A 35 3.86 -15.83 20.22
C TYR A 35 2.54 -16.47 19.78
N GLN A 36 2.59 -17.65 19.19
CA GLN A 36 1.37 -18.33 18.74
C GLN A 36 0.47 -18.70 19.93
N ALA A 37 1.05 -19.18 21.02
CA ALA A 37 0.29 -19.49 22.24
C ALA A 37 -0.40 -18.26 22.84
N ALA A 38 0.28 -17.10 22.82
CA ALA A 38 -0.30 -15.82 23.24
C ALA A 38 -1.42 -15.35 22.33
N VAL A 39 -1.26 -15.48 21.00
CA VAL A 39 -2.32 -15.14 20.03
C VAL A 39 -3.57 -15.98 20.28
N PHE A 40 -3.42 -17.30 20.46
CA PHE A 40 -4.56 -18.17 20.77
C PHE A 40 -5.24 -17.81 22.09
N ALA A 41 -4.49 -17.33 23.09
CA ALA A 41 -5.06 -16.86 24.34
C ALA A 41 -5.93 -15.61 24.18
N ILE A 42 -5.51 -14.63 23.37
CA ILE A 42 -6.29 -13.41 23.15
C ILE A 42 -7.41 -13.59 22.12
N ARG A 43 -7.34 -14.63 21.27
CA ARG A 43 -8.37 -14.91 20.26
C ARG A 43 -9.75 -15.14 20.86
N ASP A 44 -9.86 -15.66 22.06
CA ASP A 44 -11.16 -15.88 22.71
C ASP A 44 -11.90 -14.54 22.86
N VAL A 45 -11.22 -13.52 23.39
CA VAL A 45 -11.79 -12.16 23.52
C VAL A 45 -12.14 -11.56 22.16
N ILE A 46 -11.27 -11.73 21.20
CA ILE A 46 -11.49 -11.22 19.83
C ILE A 46 -12.70 -11.91 19.19
N THR A 47 -12.76 -13.24 19.31
CA THR A 47 -13.81 -14.04 18.67
C THR A 47 -15.19 -13.72 19.20
N ASP A 48 -15.34 -13.50 20.49
CA ASP A 48 -16.62 -13.12 21.09
C ASP A 48 -17.13 -11.79 20.53
N LYS A 49 -16.28 -10.77 20.48
CA LYS A 49 -16.59 -9.48 19.87
C LYS A 49 -16.88 -9.62 18.36
N TRP A 50 -16.12 -10.45 17.67
CA TRP A 50 -16.23 -10.67 16.24
C TRP A 50 -17.55 -11.34 15.86
N MET A 51 -17.92 -12.39 16.59
CA MET A 51 -19.21 -13.06 16.43
C MET A 51 -20.37 -12.09 16.68
N LYS A 52 -20.32 -11.35 17.78
CA LYS A 52 -21.34 -10.35 18.11
C LYS A 52 -21.48 -9.27 17.04
N THR A 53 -20.38 -8.75 16.54
CA THR A 53 -20.39 -7.78 15.42
C THR A 53 -21.07 -8.36 14.18
N HIS A 54 -20.74 -9.61 13.85
CA HIS A 54 -21.33 -10.27 12.69
C HIS A 54 -22.83 -10.51 12.84
N ASP A 55 -23.26 -10.96 14.01
CA ASP A 55 -24.67 -11.22 14.31
C ASP A 55 -25.49 -9.92 14.27
N GLU A 56 -24.98 -8.84 14.88
CA GLU A 56 -25.62 -7.52 14.83
C GLU A 56 -25.76 -6.99 13.39
N TYR A 57 -24.73 -7.17 12.54
CA TYR A 57 -24.81 -6.77 11.14
C TYR A 57 -25.86 -7.57 10.37
N TYR A 58 -26.00 -8.85 10.71
CA TYR A 58 -26.98 -9.72 10.07
C TYR A 58 -28.41 -9.42 10.56
N GLU A 59 -28.62 -9.36 11.88
CA GLU A 59 -29.95 -9.16 12.48
C GLU A 59 -30.54 -7.80 12.16
N LYS A 60 -29.72 -6.75 12.18
CA LYS A 60 -30.14 -5.38 11.86
C LYS A 60 -30.15 -5.07 10.37
N ASP A 61 -29.71 -6.02 9.54
CA ASP A 61 -29.68 -5.91 8.09
C ASP A 61 -29.06 -4.60 7.62
N VAL A 62 -27.91 -4.25 8.17
CA VAL A 62 -27.22 -2.98 7.91
C VAL A 62 -26.56 -2.97 6.54
N LYS A 63 -26.38 -1.77 5.97
CA LYS A 63 -25.52 -1.59 4.80
C LYS A 63 -24.07 -1.90 5.15
N VAL A 64 -23.40 -2.62 4.26
CA VAL A 64 -21.99 -3.02 4.41
C VAL A 64 -21.19 -2.55 3.21
N VAL A 65 -20.02 -1.96 3.46
CA VAL A 65 -19.04 -1.67 2.42
C VAL A 65 -18.07 -2.84 2.27
N TYR A 66 -17.80 -3.20 1.03
CA TYR A 66 -16.79 -4.19 0.66
C TYR A 66 -15.65 -3.45 -0.05
N TYR A 67 -14.52 -3.36 0.64
CA TYR A 67 -13.32 -2.72 0.12
C TYR A 67 -12.52 -3.75 -0.67
N LEU A 68 -12.56 -3.63 -2.00
CA LEU A 68 -11.99 -4.60 -2.93
C LEU A 68 -10.56 -4.17 -3.31
N SER A 69 -9.57 -4.94 -2.90
CA SER A 69 -8.17 -4.60 -3.16
C SER A 69 -7.34 -5.84 -3.48
N MET A 70 -6.43 -5.68 -4.44
CA MET A 70 -5.42 -6.69 -4.78
C MET A 70 -4.40 -6.86 -3.66
N GLU A 71 -4.24 -5.86 -2.79
CA GLU A 71 -3.25 -5.78 -1.73
C GLU A 71 -3.87 -5.37 -0.41
N PHE A 72 -3.41 -6.01 0.68
CA PHE A 72 -3.63 -5.59 2.05
C PHE A 72 -2.33 -5.73 2.84
N LEU A 73 -1.57 -4.66 2.95
CA LEU A 73 -0.28 -4.64 3.66
C LEU A 73 -0.51 -4.40 5.16
N MET A 74 -1.00 -5.43 5.82
CA MET A 74 -1.44 -5.36 7.22
C MET A 74 -0.29 -5.15 8.20
N GLY A 75 0.91 -5.64 7.89
CA GLY A 75 1.96 -5.75 8.88
C GLY A 75 1.64 -6.80 9.96
N ARG A 76 2.35 -6.75 11.06
CA ARG A 76 2.10 -7.63 12.21
C ARG A 76 0.76 -7.34 12.87
N PHE A 77 0.06 -8.35 13.30
CA PHE A 77 -1.26 -8.23 13.93
C PHE A 77 -1.20 -8.12 15.45
N PHE A 78 -0.22 -8.77 16.11
CA PHE A 78 -0.23 -8.95 17.56
C PHE A 78 -0.23 -7.62 18.34
N GLY A 79 0.80 -6.81 18.19
CA GLY A 79 0.92 -5.54 18.91
C GLY A 79 -0.20 -4.56 18.62
N ASN A 80 -0.58 -4.41 17.34
CA ASN A 80 -1.68 -3.54 16.95
C ASN A 80 -3.05 -4.02 17.51
N SER A 81 -3.28 -5.33 17.52
CA SER A 81 -4.49 -5.91 18.09
C SER A 81 -4.58 -5.66 19.58
N LEU A 82 -3.47 -5.83 20.31
CA LEU A 82 -3.40 -5.55 21.75
C LEU A 82 -3.69 -4.08 22.06
N ILE A 83 -3.15 -3.16 21.26
CA ILE A 83 -3.41 -1.73 21.39
C ILE A 83 -4.90 -1.43 21.19
N ASN A 84 -5.50 -1.95 20.13
CA ASN A 84 -6.90 -1.69 19.82
C ASN A 84 -7.86 -2.36 20.83
N LEU A 85 -7.46 -3.47 21.44
CA LEU A 85 -8.18 -4.08 22.57
C LEU A 85 -7.94 -3.38 23.92
N GLU A 86 -7.01 -2.41 23.97
CA GLU A 86 -6.57 -1.79 25.23
C GLU A 86 -5.95 -2.80 26.24
N MET A 87 -5.30 -3.85 25.73
CA MET A 87 -4.66 -4.94 26.51
C MET A 87 -3.13 -4.94 26.42
N TYR A 88 -2.52 -3.97 25.79
CA TYR A 88 -1.08 -3.98 25.52
C TYR A 88 -0.23 -4.06 26.79
N ASP A 89 -0.47 -3.18 27.75
CA ASP A 89 0.30 -3.13 29.00
C ASP A 89 0.07 -4.38 29.84
N GLU A 90 -1.16 -4.87 29.92
CA GLU A 90 -1.51 -6.07 30.66
C GLU A 90 -0.83 -7.33 30.10
N VAL A 91 -0.85 -7.52 28.77
CA VAL A 91 -0.20 -8.67 28.14
C VAL A 91 1.31 -8.59 28.28
N LYS A 92 1.88 -7.39 28.14
CA LYS A 92 3.31 -7.16 28.35
C LYS A 92 3.74 -7.55 29.77
N GLU A 93 3.02 -7.08 30.80
CA GLU A 93 3.28 -7.45 32.20
C GLU A 93 3.14 -8.97 32.43
N VAL A 94 2.12 -9.60 31.86
CA VAL A 94 1.92 -11.06 31.94
C VAL A 94 3.12 -11.82 31.37
N LEU A 95 3.62 -11.42 30.21
CA LEU A 95 4.80 -12.05 29.61
C LEU A 95 6.06 -11.84 30.47
N GLU A 96 6.27 -10.63 30.98
CA GLU A 96 7.38 -10.30 31.87
C GLU A 96 7.33 -11.13 33.17
N GLU A 97 6.14 -11.27 33.77
CA GLU A 97 5.94 -12.12 34.96
C GLU A 97 6.16 -13.63 34.67
N LEU A 98 5.98 -14.05 33.42
CA LEU A 98 6.33 -15.38 32.93
C LEU A 98 7.83 -15.53 32.59
N GLY A 99 8.62 -14.45 32.71
CA GLY A 99 10.07 -14.44 32.42
C GLY A 99 10.36 -14.31 30.92
N ILE A 100 9.41 -13.77 30.12
CA ILE A 100 9.48 -13.65 28.68
C ILE A 100 9.56 -12.18 28.30
N ASP A 101 10.53 -11.82 27.44
CA ASP A 101 10.61 -10.47 26.86
C ASP A 101 9.52 -10.30 25.80
N TYR A 102 8.63 -9.33 26.01
CA TYR A 102 7.57 -8.98 25.05
C TYR A 102 8.13 -8.68 23.66
N ASN A 103 9.25 -7.97 23.55
CA ASN A 103 9.82 -7.60 22.26
C ASN A 103 10.27 -8.82 21.45
N MET A 104 10.78 -9.85 22.12
CA MET A 104 11.13 -11.11 21.45
C MET A 104 9.90 -11.82 20.88
N VAL A 105 8.77 -11.76 21.60
CA VAL A 105 7.50 -12.35 21.14
C VAL A 105 6.93 -11.58 19.96
N GLU A 106 6.93 -10.26 20.03
CA GLU A 106 6.46 -9.41 18.94
C GLU A 106 7.31 -9.56 17.67
N ASP A 107 8.64 -9.62 17.83
CA ASP A 107 9.57 -9.81 16.71
C ASP A 107 9.51 -11.21 16.09
N ALA A 108 8.95 -12.19 16.80
CA ALA A 108 8.74 -13.53 16.26
C ALA A 108 7.60 -13.62 15.23
N GLU A 109 6.68 -12.64 15.21
CA GLU A 109 5.62 -12.59 14.22
C GLU A 109 6.16 -12.17 12.85
N PRO A 110 5.96 -12.95 11.77
CA PRO A 110 6.32 -12.54 10.43
C PRO A 110 5.36 -11.47 9.90
N ASP A 111 5.87 -10.50 9.14
CA ASP A 111 5.01 -9.64 8.33
C ASP A 111 4.40 -10.45 7.19
N PRO A 112 3.07 -10.54 7.05
CA PRO A 112 2.49 -11.13 5.85
C PRO A 112 2.72 -10.22 4.64
N GLY A 113 3.36 -10.76 3.61
CA GLY A 113 3.73 -10.04 2.38
C GLY A 113 2.55 -9.81 1.42
N LEU A 114 1.38 -9.46 1.94
CA LEU A 114 0.13 -9.37 1.18
C LEU A 114 -0.09 -8.01 0.51
N GLY A 115 0.95 -7.21 0.40
CA GLY A 115 0.98 -5.92 -0.26
C GLY A 115 2.39 -5.49 -0.60
N ASN A 116 2.51 -4.52 -1.49
CA ASN A 116 3.80 -4.07 -1.99
C ASN A 116 4.18 -2.65 -1.49
N GLY A 117 3.21 -1.75 -1.37
CA GLY A 117 3.50 -0.36 -1.03
C GLY A 117 2.29 0.43 -0.55
N GLY A 118 2.18 1.67 -1.02
CA GLY A 118 1.20 2.64 -0.57
C GLY A 118 -0.25 2.19 -0.70
N LEU A 119 -0.60 1.57 -1.82
CA LEU A 119 -1.96 1.08 -2.07
C LEU A 119 -2.41 0.02 -1.06
N GLY A 120 -1.55 -0.97 -0.80
CA GLY A 120 -1.85 -2.03 0.16
C GLY A 120 -1.85 -1.55 1.60
N ARG A 121 -0.94 -0.62 1.97
CA ARG A 121 -0.93 -0.07 3.32
C ARG A 121 -2.12 0.88 3.56
N LEU A 122 -2.54 1.63 2.54
CA LEU A 122 -3.74 2.44 2.61
C LEU A 122 -4.97 1.57 2.91
N ALA A 123 -5.15 0.47 2.19
CA ALA A 123 -6.22 -0.49 2.45
C ALA A 123 -6.22 -0.98 3.90
N ALA A 124 -5.04 -1.30 4.44
CA ALA A 124 -4.90 -1.72 5.84
C ALA A 124 -5.25 -0.60 6.84
N CYS A 125 -4.81 0.63 6.59
CA CYS A 125 -5.20 1.79 7.42
C CYS A 125 -6.71 2.04 7.38
N PHE A 126 -7.32 1.89 6.21
CA PHE A 126 -8.77 2.05 6.05
C PHE A 126 -9.57 1.00 6.82
N LEU A 127 -9.11 -0.25 6.85
CA LEU A 127 -9.75 -1.28 7.66
C LEU A 127 -9.70 -0.94 9.16
N ASP A 128 -8.56 -0.49 9.66
CA ASP A 128 -8.41 -0.03 11.04
C ASP A 128 -9.39 1.12 11.36
N SER A 129 -9.46 2.11 10.49
CA SER A 129 -10.38 3.24 10.64
C SER A 129 -11.85 2.85 10.55
N LEU A 130 -12.21 1.93 9.63
CA LEU A 130 -13.58 1.43 9.52
C LEU A 130 -14.03 0.78 10.83
N SER A 131 -13.21 -0.06 11.44
CA SER A 131 -13.53 -0.70 12.71
C SER A 131 -13.56 0.29 13.87
N THR A 132 -12.62 1.22 13.93
CA THR A 132 -12.55 2.24 14.99
C THR A 132 -13.75 3.21 14.92
N LEU A 133 -14.22 3.53 13.72
CA LEU A 133 -15.42 4.34 13.49
C LEU A 133 -16.73 3.54 13.56
N GLN A 134 -16.66 2.26 13.87
CA GLN A 134 -17.81 1.36 13.98
C GLN A 134 -18.65 1.26 12.70
N LEU A 135 -17.99 1.34 11.56
CA LEU A 135 -18.62 1.24 10.24
C LEU A 135 -18.62 -0.21 9.75
N PRO A 136 -19.78 -0.76 9.33
CA PRO A 136 -19.86 -2.13 8.83
C PRO A 136 -19.07 -2.32 7.53
N ALA A 137 -18.05 -3.17 7.56
CA ALA A 137 -17.15 -3.33 6.46
C ALA A 137 -16.54 -4.74 6.35
N TYR A 138 -16.17 -5.09 5.12
CA TYR A 138 -15.27 -6.20 4.78
C TYR A 138 -14.15 -5.68 3.91
N GLY A 139 -12.91 -6.07 4.20
CA GLY A 139 -11.84 -6.07 3.19
C GLY A 139 -11.91 -7.39 2.41
N CYS A 140 -11.74 -7.33 1.10
CA CYS A 140 -11.77 -8.52 0.25
C CYS A 140 -10.58 -8.52 -0.71
N GLY A 141 -9.77 -9.59 -0.66
CA GLY A 141 -8.56 -9.76 -1.46
C GLY A 141 -8.15 -11.20 -1.61
N ILE A 142 -6.87 -11.42 -1.86
CA ILE A 142 -6.28 -12.75 -2.05
C ILE A 142 -5.36 -13.09 -0.88
N ARG A 143 -5.45 -14.34 -0.39
CA ARG A 143 -4.51 -14.91 0.56
C ARG A 143 -3.33 -15.49 -0.20
N TYR A 144 -2.30 -14.67 -0.44
CA TYR A 144 -1.11 -15.15 -1.11
C TYR A 144 -0.29 -16.07 -0.20
N HIS A 145 0.22 -17.17 -0.75
CA HIS A 145 1.13 -18.06 0.00
C HIS A 145 2.48 -17.41 0.27
N TYR A 146 2.98 -16.63 -0.69
CA TYR A 146 4.27 -15.92 -0.59
C TYR A 146 4.09 -14.40 -0.67
N GLY A 147 3.07 -13.92 -1.42
CA GLY A 147 2.83 -12.49 -1.60
C GLY A 147 3.90 -11.80 -2.42
N ILE A 148 4.38 -10.65 -1.91
CA ILE A 148 5.54 -9.96 -2.47
C ILE A 148 6.82 -10.65 -2.00
N PHE A 149 7.83 -10.73 -2.87
CA PHE A 149 9.10 -11.38 -2.57
C PHE A 149 9.81 -10.81 -1.33
N GLU A 150 10.56 -11.64 -0.64
CA GLU A 150 11.59 -11.22 0.29
C GLU A 150 12.77 -10.68 -0.51
N GLN A 151 13.20 -9.46 -0.20
CA GLN A 151 14.39 -8.88 -0.81
C GLN A 151 15.64 -9.26 -0.03
N LYS A 152 16.61 -9.87 -0.73
CA LYS A 152 17.97 -10.05 -0.26
C LYS A 152 18.91 -9.18 -1.08
N ILE A 153 19.99 -8.73 -0.46
CA ILE A 153 21.05 -8.00 -1.15
C ILE A 153 22.29 -8.88 -1.21
N GLU A 154 22.66 -9.29 -2.42
CA GLU A 154 23.85 -10.11 -2.68
C GLU A 154 24.81 -9.34 -3.59
N ASN A 155 26.03 -9.07 -3.12
CA ASN A 155 27.00 -8.24 -3.83
C ASN A 155 26.45 -6.86 -4.25
N GLY A 156 25.57 -6.29 -3.46
CA GLY A 156 24.90 -5.01 -3.72
C GLY A 156 23.68 -5.10 -4.65
N TYR A 157 23.39 -6.27 -5.22
CA TYR A 157 22.22 -6.48 -6.09
C TYR A 157 21.01 -6.98 -5.32
N GLN A 158 19.82 -6.54 -5.74
CA GLN A 158 18.58 -7.15 -5.28
C GLN A 158 18.43 -8.57 -5.82
N VAL A 159 18.17 -9.50 -4.92
CA VAL A 159 17.79 -10.88 -5.23
C VAL A 159 16.41 -11.13 -4.60
N GLU A 160 15.49 -11.66 -5.41
CA GLU A 160 14.16 -12.00 -4.96
C GLU A 160 14.11 -13.43 -4.43
N ALA A 161 13.56 -13.62 -3.23
CA ALA A 161 13.31 -14.92 -2.63
C ALA A 161 11.82 -15.04 -2.24
N PRO A 162 11.28 -16.27 -2.19
CA PRO A 162 9.93 -16.47 -1.66
C PRO A 162 9.84 -16.02 -0.20
N ASP A 163 8.77 -15.29 0.15
CA ASP A 163 8.49 -14.93 1.54
C ASP A 163 7.62 -16.00 2.19
N ASN A 164 8.22 -16.88 2.99
CA ASN A 164 7.57 -18.02 3.63
C ASN A 164 6.82 -17.62 4.92
N TRP A 165 5.99 -16.61 4.89
CA TRP A 165 5.29 -16.12 6.08
C TRP A 165 4.33 -17.14 6.73
N LEU A 166 3.93 -18.18 6.00
CA LEU A 166 3.06 -19.26 6.46
C LEU A 166 3.81 -20.52 6.95
N GLU A 167 5.14 -20.52 6.97
CA GLU A 167 5.95 -21.71 7.27
C GLU A 167 5.57 -22.36 8.61
N ASN A 168 5.34 -21.55 9.62
CA ASN A 168 4.99 -22.01 10.96
C ASN A 168 3.47 -21.91 11.27
N GLY A 169 2.66 -21.75 10.24
CA GLY A 169 1.21 -21.59 10.37
C GLY A 169 0.76 -20.15 10.46
N ASP A 170 -0.54 -19.98 10.58
CA ASP A 170 -1.20 -18.67 10.64
C ASP A 170 -2.23 -18.69 11.78
N PRO A 171 -1.90 -18.13 12.95
CA PRO A 171 -2.80 -18.18 14.09
C PRO A 171 -3.98 -17.18 13.99
N TRP A 172 -3.94 -16.24 13.05
CA TRP A 172 -4.96 -15.20 12.88
C TRP A 172 -6.09 -15.56 11.96
N GLY A 173 -5.80 -16.28 10.87
CA GLY A 173 -6.76 -16.63 9.84
C GLY A 173 -7.67 -17.78 10.25
N ILE A 174 -8.99 -17.62 10.05
CA ILE A 174 -9.99 -18.68 10.23
C ILE A 174 -10.49 -19.12 8.87
N LYS A 175 -10.21 -20.37 8.51
CA LYS A 175 -10.67 -20.96 7.26
C LYS A 175 -12.18 -21.22 7.29
N ARG A 176 -12.90 -20.75 6.29
CA ARG A 176 -14.36 -20.82 6.21
C ARG A 176 -14.79 -21.68 5.01
N ASN A 177 -14.60 -22.99 5.11
CA ASN A 177 -14.95 -23.92 4.03
C ASN A 177 -16.43 -23.85 3.61
N GLU A 178 -17.32 -23.52 4.54
CA GLU A 178 -18.76 -23.38 4.32
C GLU A 178 -19.13 -22.22 3.38
N TYR A 179 -18.19 -21.30 3.15
CA TYR A 179 -18.36 -20.17 2.25
C TYR A 179 -17.57 -20.31 0.94
N ALA A 180 -17.05 -21.52 0.68
CA ALA A 180 -16.35 -21.81 -0.57
C ALA A 180 -17.27 -21.68 -1.78
N VAL A 181 -16.73 -21.12 -2.88
CA VAL A 181 -17.47 -20.94 -4.13
C VAL A 181 -16.62 -21.36 -5.32
N GLU A 182 -17.28 -21.74 -6.41
CA GLU A 182 -16.63 -22.08 -7.66
C GLU A 182 -16.44 -20.84 -8.53
N VAL A 183 -15.24 -20.66 -9.08
CA VAL A 183 -14.91 -19.62 -10.05
C VAL A 183 -14.51 -20.26 -11.37
N LYS A 184 -15.11 -19.83 -12.48
CA LYS A 184 -15.01 -20.43 -13.81
C LYS A 184 -14.14 -19.58 -14.75
N PHE A 185 -13.32 -20.26 -15.53
CA PHE A 185 -12.45 -19.65 -16.53
C PHE A 185 -12.56 -20.37 -17.88
N GLY A 186 -12.48 -19.63 -18.97
CA GLY A 186 -12.45 -20.17 -20.33
C GLY A 186 -13.77 -20.80 -20.76
N GLY A 187 -13.69 -21.76 -21.66
CA GLY A 187 -14.85 -22.43 -22.25
C GLY A 187 -15.55 -21.58 -23.31
N ASN A 188 -16.83 -21.85 -23.48
CA ASN A 188 -17.69 -21.15 -24.44
C ASN A 188 -19.02 -20.75 -23.78
N VAL A 189 -19.68 -19.78 -24.36
CA VAL A 189 -20.99 -19.30 -23.90
C VAL A 189 -22.08 -19.77 -24.85
N ARG A 190 -23.09 -20.44 -24.30
CA ARG A 190 -24.28 -20.85 -25.05
C ARG A 190 -25.49 -20.02 -24.63
N ALA A 191 -26.18 -19.46 -25.63
CA ALA A 191 -27.47 -18.81 -25.42
C ALA A 191 -28.60 -19.86 -25.38
N VAL A 192 -29.33 -19.93 -24.29
CA VAL A 192 -30.47 -20.85 -24.08
C VAL A 192 -31.73 -20.05 -24.11
N PRO A 193 -32.68 -20.32 -25.03
CA PRO A 193 -33.96 -19.63 -25.07
C PRO A 193 -34.77 -19.85 -23.77
N LYS A 194 -35.29 -18.76 -23.20
CA LYS A 194 -36.20 -18.81 -22.05
C LYS A 194 -37.69 -18.84 -22.47
N GLY A 195 -38.00 -18.55 -23.72
CA GLY A 195 -39.31 -18.18 -24.21
C GLY A 195 -39.43 -16.64 -24.37
N ASN A 196 -40.46 -16.19 -25.03
CA ASN A 196 -40.74 -14.76 -25.24
C ASN A 196 -39.63 -13.94 -25.93
N GLY A 197 -38.70 -14.62 -26.61
CA GLY A 197 -37.54 -13.96 -27.26
C GLY A 197 -36.39 -13.62 -26.34
N GLU A 198 -36.45 -14.02 -25.08
CA GLU A 198 -35.34 -13.87 -24.11
C GLU A 198 -34.42 -15.07 -24.12
N TYR A 199 -33.16 -14.83 -23.75
CA TYR A 199 -32.10 -15.83 -23.66
C TYR A 199 -31.44 -15.82 -22.28
N ARG A 200 -31.07 -17.00 -21.81
CA ARG A 200 -30.13 -17.19 -20.69
C ARG A 200 -28.78 -17.57 -21.26
N PHE A 201 -27.72 -17.03 -20.70
CA PHE A 201 -26.36 -17.34 -21.11
C PHE A 201 -25.74 -18.32 -20.12
N VAL A 202 -25.20 -19.42 -20.63
CA VAL A 202 -24.60 -20.51 -19.84
C VAL A 202 -23.18 -20.73 -20.33
N GLN A 203 -22.23 -20.73 -19.41
CA GLN A 203 -20.82 -21.05 -19.69
C GLN A 203 -20.64 -22.57 -19.64
N GLU A 204 -20.04 -23.14 -20.69
CA GLU A 204 -19.80 -24.56 -20.86
C GLU A 204 -18.32 -24.84 -21.15
N ASN A 205 -17.86 -26.07 -20.90
CA ASN A 205 -16.49 -26.51 -21.19
C ASN A 205 -15.42 -25.63 -20.50
N TYR A 206 -15.74 -25.10 -19.34
CA TYR A 206 -14.86 -24.24 -18.57
C TYR A 206 -13.91 -25.05 -17.67
N GLN A 207 -12.80 -24.40 -17.30
CA GLN A 207 -11.99 -24.79 -16.15
C GLN A 207 -12.51 -24.06 -14.91
N SER A 208 -12.40 -24.68 -13.75
CA SER A 208 -12.81 -24.03 -12.51
C SER A 208 -11.84 -24.27 -11.36
N VAL A 209 -11.84 -23.36 -10.43
CA VAL A 209 -11.18 -23.48 -9.13
C VAL A 209 -12.20 -23.26 -8.03
N ILE A 210 -11.92 -23.79 -6.86
CA ILE A 210 -12.69 -23.52 -5.65
C ILE A 210 -12.00 -22.40 -4.89
N ALA A 211 -12.69 -21.29 -4.68
CA ALA A 211 -12.26 -20.18 -3.84
C ALA A 211 -12.68 -20.46 -2.39
N VAL A 212 -11.73 -20.53 -1.49
CA VAL A 212 -11.95 -20.76 -0.06
C VAL A 212 -11.53 -19.54 0.72
N PRO A 213 -12.44 -18.90 1.49
CA PRO A 213 -12.07 -17.71 2.24
C PRO A 213 -11.43 -18.04 3.58
N TYR A 214 -10.48 -17.19 3.96
CA TYR A 214 -9.90 -17.09 5.30
C TYR A 214 -10.25 -15.73 5.87
N ASP A 215 -10.86 -15.72 7.05
CA ASP A 215 -11.30 -14.51 7.73
C ASP A 215 -10.28 -14.09 8.79
N TYR A 216 -9.90 -12.81 8.77
CA TYR A 216 -8.97 -12.17 9.70
C TYR A 216 -9.69 -11.07 10.47
N PRO A 217 -9.50 -10.98 11.79
CA PRO A 217 -10.16 -9.94 12.58
C PRO A 217 -9.50 -8.58 12.39
N VAL A 218 -10.32 -7.55 12.24
CA VAL A 218 -9.89 -6.15 12.22
C VAL A 218 -10.58 -5.44 13.39
N ILE A 219 -9.82 -5.18 14.43
CA ILE A 219 -10.31 -4.72 15.74
C ILE A 219 -10.39 -3.21 15.75
N GLY A 220 -11.51 -2.64 16.18
CA GLY A 220 -11.67 -1.22 16.44
C GLY A 220 -11.01 -0.82 17.77
N TYR A 221 -10.42 0.38 17.79
CA TYR A 221 -9.77 0.89 19.00
C TYR A 221 -10.81 1.23 20.08
N GLY A 222 -10.67 0.60 21.26
CA GLY A 222 -11.47 0.90 22.45
C GLY A 222 -12.97 0.68 22.29
N ASN A 223 -13.41 -0.18 21.35
CA ASN A 223 -14.81 -0.50 21.12
C ASN A 223 -15.03 -2.01 20.91
N ASN A 224 -16.26 -2.41 20.61
CA ASN A 224 -16.63 -3.82 20.43
C ASN A 224 -16.74 -4.24 18.96
N THR A 225 -16.42 -3.35 18.04
CA THR A 225 -16.48 -3.66 16.60
C THR A 225 -15.25 -4.44 16.15
N VAL A 226 -15.49 -5.60 15.56
CA VAL A 226 -14.47 -6.38 14.88
C VAL A 226 -14.96 -6.68 13.47
N ASN A 227 -14.44 -5.95 12.49
CA ASN A 227 -14.70 -6.20 11.08
C ASN A 227 -13.85 -7.35 10.55
N THR A 228 -14.13 -7.79 9.34
CA THR A 228 -13.48 -8.94 8.71
C THR A 228 -12.65 -8.51 7.52
N LEU A 229 -11.40 -8.97 7.47
CA LEU A 229 -10.62 -9.05 6.24
C LEU A 229 -10.77 -10.48 5.69
N ARG A 230 -11.44 -10.61 4.55
CA ARG A 230 -11.67 -11.89 3.88
C ARG A 230 -10.72 -12.06 2.72
N LEU A 231 -9.81 -13.03 2.85
CA LEU A 231 -8.81 -13.35 1.84
C LEU A 231 -9.09 -14.72 1.21
N TRP A 232 -9.16 -14.73 -0.11
CA TRP A 232 -9.49 -15.92 -0.88
C TRP A 232 -8.24 -16.71 -1.29
N GLU A 233 -8.29 -18.02 -1.08
CA GLU A 233 -7.28 -18.97 -1.54
C GLU A 233 -7.88 -19.90 -2.60
N ALA A 234 -7.17 -20.09 -3.70
CA ALA A 234 -7.58 -21.01 -4.77
C ALA A 234 -7.18 -22.45 -4.44
N ARG A 235 -8.08 -23.36 -4.70
CA ARG A 235 -7.89 -24.80 -4.54
C ARG A 235 -8.50 -25.54 -5.72
N ALA A 236 -7.88 -26.62 -6.17
CA ALA A 236 -8.47 -27.48 -7.19
C ALA A 236 -9.77 -28.14 -6.69
N LYS A 237 -10.69 -28.36 -7.61
CA LYS A 237 -11.89 -29.17 -7.34
C LYS A 237 -11.49 -30.62 -7.01
N ASN A 238 -10.54 -31.16 -7.77
CA ASN A 238 -9.92 -32.47 -7.53
C ASN A 238 -8.43 -32.26 -7.24
N LYS A 239 -8.03 -32.42 -5.99
CA LYS A 239 -6.64 -32.19 -5.57
C LYS A 239 -5.65 -33.19 -6.14
N LEU A 240 -6.10 -34.42 -6.38
CA LEU A 240 -5.27 -35.50 -6.86
C LEU A 240 -6.09 -36.44 -7.78
N ASP A 241 -5.63 -36.60 -9.00
CA ASP A 241 -6.20 -37.63 -9.90
C ASP A 241 -5.53 -38.96 -9.62
N LEU A 242 -6.25 -39.82 -8.89
CA LEU A 242 -5.75 -41.15 -8.53
C LEU A 242 -5.48 -42.06 -9.72
N LYS A 243 -6.13 -41.83 -10.86
CA LYS A 243 -5.87 -42.63 -12.06
C LYS A 243 -4.47 -42.38 -12.58
N PHE A 244 -4.12 -41.13 -12.83
CA PHE A 244 -2.77 -40.76 -13.24
C PHE A 244 -1.72 -41.10 -12.18
N PHE A 245 -2.06 -40.93 -10.88
CA PHE A 245 -1.17 -41.30 -9.78
C PHE A 245 -0.81 -42.79 -9.84
N ASN A 246 -1.81 -43.67 -10.01
CA ASN A 246 -1.62 -45.14 -10.09
C ASN A 246 -0.91 -45.57 -11.37
N GLU A 247 -0.97 -44.77 -12.43
CA GLU A 247 -0.22 -44.96 -13.67
C GLU A 247 1.25 -44.49 -13.57
N GLY A 248 1.67 -43.95 -12.43
CA GLY A 248 3.02 -43.41 -12.20
C GLY A 248 3.25 -41.97 -12.77
N ASN A 249 2.20 -41.34 -13.28
CA ASN A 249 2.27 -39.99 -13.79
C ASN A 249 1.92 -38.95 -12.69
N TYR A 250 2.83 -38.79 -11.73
CA TYR A 250 2.61 -37.97 -10.53
C TYR A 250 2.44 -36.49 -10.83
N GLN A 251 3.14 -35.96 -11.81
CA GLN A 251 3.01 -34.55 -12.22
C GLN A 251 1.60 -34.26 -12.73
N LYS A 252 1.09 -35.11 -13.66
CA LYS A 252 -0.25 -34.95 -14.20
C LYS A 252 -1.34 -35.18 -13.13
N ALA A 253 -1.08 -36.10 -12.22
CA ALA A 253 -2.00 -36.38 -11.10
C ALA A 253 -2.21 -35.15 -10.19
N ALA A 254 -1.21 -34.26 -10.06
CA ALA A 254 -1.25 -33.05 -9.23
C ALA A 254 -1.43 -31.74 -10.04
N GLU A 255 -1.59 -31.84 -11.36
CA GLU A 255 -1.60 -30.67 -12.26
C GLU A 255 -2.69 -29.65 -11.92
N GLU A 256 -3.91 -30.09 -11.63
CA GLU A 256 -5.02 -29.19 -11.28
C GLU A 256 -4.73 -28.42 -9.99
N GLU A 257 -4.18 -29.08 -8.98
CA GLU A 257 -3.83 -28.42 -7.71
C GLU A 257 -2.67 -27.43 -7.89
N LEU A 258 -1.68 -27.79 -8.69
CA LEU A 258 -0.57 -26.89 -9.01
C LEU A 258 -1.06 -25.63 -9.72
N LEU A 259 -1.94 -25.75 -10.71
CA LEU A 259 -2.51 -24.62 -11.44
C LEU A 259 -3.39 -23.76 -10.55
N ALA A 260 -4.16 -24.36 -9.66
CA ALA A 260 -4.97 -23.61 -8.69
C ALA A 260 -4.09 -22.85 -7.69
N SER A 261 -3.08 -23.52 -7.10
CA SER A 261 -2.22 -22.86 -6.11
C SER A 261 -1.42 -21.69 -6.70
N THR A 262 -0.93 -21.85 -7.94
CA THR A 262 -0.21 -20.78 -8.65
C THR A 262 -1.01 -19.47 -8.70
N MET A 263 -2.33 -19.55 -8.76
CA MET A 263 -3.22 -18.39 -8.80
C MET A 263 -3.14 -17.53 -7.54
N THR A 264 -2.82 -18.11 -6.38
CA THR A 264 -2.72 -17.42 -5.10
C THR A 264 -1.33 -17.52 -4.45
N ASP A 265 -0.28 -17.78 -5.24
CA ASP A 265 1.08 -17.86 -4.70
C ASP A 265 1.74 -16.49 -4.58
N VAL A 266 1.77 -15.70 -5.64
CA VAL A 266 2.61 -14.50 -5.76
C VAL A 266 1.78 -13.27 -6.12
N LEU A 267 2.00 -12.18 -5.38
CA LEU A 267 1.46 -10.86 -5.70
C LEU A 267 2.28 -10.24 -6.85
N TYR A 268 1.58 -9.72 -7.86
CA TYR A 268 2.17 -9.09 -9.04
C TYR A 268 3.20 -9.98 -9.74
N PRO A 269 2.80 -11.15 -10.27
CA PRO A 269 3.69 -11.93 -11.11
C PRO A 269 4.16 -11.09 -12.31
N ALA A 270 5.38 -11.39 -12.78
CA ALA A 270 5.97 -10.72 -13.94
C ALA A 270 5.05 -10.80 -15.16
N ASP A 271 4.85 -9.70 -15.86
CA ASP A 271 3.87 -9.54 -16.95
C ASP A 271 4.49 -9.11 -18.29
N GLU A 272 5.80 -9.27 -18.45
CA GLU A 272 6.49 -9.09 -19.71
C GLU A 272 6.09 -10.16 -20.74
N HIS A 273 5.55 -11.28 -20.30
CA HIS A 273 5.08 -12.39 -21.13
C HIS A 273 3.59 -12.65 -20.95
N ILE A 274 2.99 -13.30 -21.93
CA ILE A 274 1.53 -13.54 -21.97
C ILE A 274 1.03 -14.38 -20.79
N GLN A 275 1.83 -15.33 -20.32
CA GLN A 275 1.48 -16.20 -19.20
C GLN A 275 1.33 -15.37 -17.90
N GLY A 276 2.21 -14.41 -17.66
CA GLY A 276 2.11 -13.53 -16.52
C GLY A 276 0.91 -12.59 -16.57
N LYS A 277 0.62 -12.05 -17.76
CA LYS A 277 -0.62 -11.26 -17.99
C LYS A 277 -1.87 -12.07 -17.72
N GLU A 278 -1.92 -13.30 -18.23
CA GLU A 278 -3.03 -14.23 -17.99
C GLU A 278 -3.19 -14.53 -16.51
N LEU A 279 -2.09 -14.82 -15.80
CA LEU A 279 -2.13 -15.10 -14.36
C LEU A 279 -2.67 -13.91 -13.56
N ARG A 280 -2.24 -12.69 -13.88
CA ARG A 280 -2.75 -11.47 -13.21
C ARG A 280 -4.24 -11.26 -13.47
N LEU A 281 -4.72 -11.50 -14.67
CA LEU A 281 -6.16 -11.42 -14.97
C LEU A 281 -6.95 -12.50 -14.25
N ARG A 282 -6.42 -13.73 -14.17
CA ARG A 282 -7.01 -14.82 -13.37
C ARG A 282 -7.13 -14.43 -11.89
N GLN A 283 -6.10 -13.86 -11.30
CA GLN A 283 -6.10 -13.40 -9.91
C GLN A 283 -7.20 -12.37 -9.65
N GLN A 284 -7.32 -11.38 -10.52
CA GLN A 284 -8.34 -10.33 -10.41
C GLN A 284 -9.75 -10.91 -10.47
N TYR A 285 -10.06 -11.70 -11.48
CA TYR A 285 -11.38 -12.31 -11.61
C TYR A 285 -11.68 -13.30 -10.49
N PHE A 286 -10.68 -14.07 -10.05
CA PHE A 286 -10.81 -15.06 -8.99
C PHE A 286 -11.39 -14.45 -7.70
N PHE A 287 -10.73 -13.45 -7.12
CA PHE A 287 -11.21 -12.92 -5.85
C PHE A 287 -12.47 -12.07 -6.00
N ILE A 288 -12.63 -11.41 -7.14
CA ILE A 288 -13.81 -10.61 -7.43
C ILE A 288 -15.05 -11.48 -7.61
N SER A 289 -14.96 -12.53 -8.43
CA SER A 289 -16.09 -13.46 -8.62
C SER A 289 -16.50 -14.13 -7.32
N ALA A 290 -15.52 -14.60 -6.54
CA ALA A 290 -15.78 -15.18 -5.23
C ALA A 290 -16.50 -14.19 -4.29
N THR A 291 -16.02 -12.95 -4.23
CA THR A 291 -16.61 -11.91 -3.39
C THR A 291 -18.04 -11.56 -3.83
N VAL A 292 -18.24 -11.30 -5.12
CA VAL A 292 -19.57 -10.90 -5.65
C VAL A 292 -20.61 -12.01 -5.43
N GLN A 293 -20.26 -13.26 -5.70
CA GLN A 293 -21.15 -14.40 -5.47
C GLN A 293 -21.60 -14.48 -4.01
N ARG A 294 -20.67 -14.35 -3.07
CA ARG A 294 -20.98 -14.39 -1.63
C ARG A 294 -21.80 -13.20 -1.15
N VAL A 295 -21.52 -12.02 -1.65
CA VAL A 295 -22.27 -10.81 -1.29
C VAL A 295 -23.71 -10.91 -1.75
N VAL A 296 -23.95 -11.34 -2.97
CA VAL A 296 -25.31 -11.52 -3.52
C VAL A 296 -26.04 -12.64 -2.78
N GLU A 297 -25.36 -13.74 -2.46
CA GLU A 297 -25.96 -14.84 -1.69
C GLU A 297 -26.37 -14.38 -0.28
N ARG A 298 -25.54 -13.57 0.39
CA ARG A 298 -25.88 -12.96 1.68
C ARG A 298 -27.10 -12.04 1.56
N PHE A 299 -27.13 -11.17 0.57
CA PHE A 299 -28.24 -10.27 0.30
C PHE A 299 -29.56 -11.04 0.13
N LYS A 300 -29.56 -12.13 -0.62
CA LYS A 300 -30.74 -12.96 -0.89
C LYS A 300 -31.36 -13.63 0.36
N LYS A 301 -30.63 -13.64 1.49
CA LYS A 301 -31.19 -14.19 2.75
C LYS A 301 -32.27 -13.30 3.35
N HIS A 302 -32.21 -11.99 3.11
CA HIS A 302 -33.15 -11.01 3.64
C HIS A 302 -34.01 -10.35 2.56
N HIS A 303 -33.59 -10.35 1.31
CA HIS A 303 -34.17 -9.60 0.22
C HIS A 303 -34.46 -10.46 -1.00
N THR A 304 -35.52 -10.13 -1.71
CA THR A 304 -35.90 -10.71 -3.01
C THR A 304 -35.86 -9.67 -4.12
N ASN A 305 -35.98 -8.39 -3.78
CA ASN A 305 -35.97 -7.27 -4.71
C ASN A 305 -34.54 -6.72 -4.85
N PHE A 306 -33.91 -6.95 -5.98
CA PHE A 306 -32.52 -6.51 -6.23
C PHE A 306 -32.37 -4.97 -6.34
N HIS A 307 -33.46 -4.22 -6.53
CA HIS A 307 -33.39 -2.75 -6.46
C HIS A 307 -32.98 -2.23 -5.06
N GLU A 308 -33.10 -3.06 -4.03
CA GLU A 308 -32.66 -2.76 -2.66
C GLU A 308 -31.16 -3.01 -2.45
N LEU A 309 -30.47 -3.66 -3.42
CA LEU A 309 -29.05 -4.00 -3.26
C LEU A 309 -28.15 -2.77 -2.98
N PRO A 310 -28.29 -1.63 -3.66
CA PRO A 310 -27.50 -0.43 -3.36
C PRO A 310 -27.70 0.14 -1.96
N ASP A 311 -28.84 -0.15 -1.33
CA ASP A 311 -29.11 0.28 0.06
C ASP A 311 -28.42 -0.62 1.10
N LYS A 312 -27.93 -1.79 0.67
CA LYS A 312 -27.33 -2.82 1.52
C LYS A 312 -25.86 -3.10 1.22
N VAL A 313 -25.38 -2.75 0.05
CA VAL A 313 -24.05 -3.10 -0.45
C VAL A 313 -23.41 -1.90 -1.13
N ALA A 314 -22.15 -1.63 -0.78
CA ALA A 314 -21.28 -0.73 -1.51
C ALA A 314 -19.98 -1.48 -1.86
N PHE A 315 -19.55 -1.39 -3.12
CA PHE A 315 -18.24 -1.86 -3.58
C PHE A 315 -17.33 -0.66 -3.81
N GLN A 316 -16.20 -0.62 -3.10
CA GLN A 316 -15.14 0.33 -3.39
C GLN A 316 -14.02 -0.36 -4.16
N LEU A 317 -13.79 0.09 -5.39
CA LEU A 317 -12.74 -0.42 -6.27
C LEU A 317 -11.42 0.31 -5.95
N ASN A 318 -10.49 -0.38 -5.30
CA ASN A 318 -9.18 0.17 -4.98
C ASN A 318 -8.26 0.03 -6.18
N ASP A 319 -8.11 1.09 -6.97
CA ASP A 319 -7.53 1.13 -8.30
C ASP A 319 -8.37 0.32 -9.32
N THR A 320 -7.79 0.00 -10.48
CA THR A 320 -8.46 -0.75 -11.56
C THR A 320 -8.44 -2.26 -11.37
N HIS A 321 -7.65 -2.77 -10.44
CA HIS A 321 -7.50 -4.21 -10.21
C HIS A 321 -8.83 -4.95 -9.98
N PRO A 322 -9.81 -4.39 -9.22
CA PRO A 322 -11.09 -5.04 -9.01
C PRO A 322 -12.17 -4.65 -10.02
N THR A 323 -11.85 -3.96 -11.11
CA THR A 323 -12.85 -3.40 -12.05
C THR A 323 -13.75 -4.45 -12.71
N VAL A 324 -13.30 -5.69 -12.85
CA VAL A 324 -14.16 -6.78 -13.33
C VAL A 324 -15.41 -6.99 -12.47
N ALA A 325 -15.45 -6.43 -11.27
CA ALA A 325 -16.64 -6.42 -10.41
C ALA A 325 -17.86 -5.81 -11.09
N VAL A 326 -17.68 -4.80 -11.94
CA VAL A 326 -18.78 -4.20 -12.71
C VAL A 326 -19.44 -5.25 -13.60
N ALA A 327 -18.67 -5.97 -14.38
CA ALA A 327 -19.20 -7.00 -15.28
C ALA A 327 -19.62 -8.28 -14.53
N GLU A 328 -18.93 -8.65 -13.47
CA GLU A 328 -19.29 -9.84 -12.67
C GLU A 328 -20.60 -9.63 -11.90
N LEU A 329 -20.85 -8.44 -11.35
CA LEU A 329 -22.13 -8.14 -10.73
C LEU A 329 -23.25 -8.18 -11.76
N MET A 330 -23.04 -7.65 -12.97
CA MET A 330 -23.98 -7.77 -14.10
C MET A 330 -24.26 -9.24 -14.41
N ARG A 331 -23.22 -10.09 -14.49
CA ARG A 331 -23.38 -11.51 -14.78
C ARG A 331 -24.26 -12.20 -13.71
N VAL A 332 -23.95 -11.97 -12.44
CA VAL A 332 -24.69 -12.59 -11.33
C VAL A 332 -26.15 -12.10 -11.31
N LEU A 333 -26.40 -10.82 -11.54
CA LEU A 333 -27.75 -10.29 -11.57
C LEU A 333 -28.55 -10.80 -12.79
N VAL A 334 -27.98 -10.71 -13.97
CA VAL A 334 -28.67 -11.06 -15.22
C VAL A 334 -28.75 -12.57 -15.44
N ASP A 335 -27.62 -13.26 -15.38
CA ASP A 335 -27.55 -14.67 -15.78
C ASP A 335 -28.00 -15.62 -14.67
N GLU A 336 -27.77 -15.30 -13.39
CA GLU A 336 -28.09 -16.19 -12.27
C GLU A 336 -29.39 -15.81 -11.55
N ASN A 337 -29.81 -14.53 -11.62
CA ASN A 337 -30.98 -14.06 -10.88
C ASN A 337 -32.05 -13.43 -11.78
N ASP A 338 -31.94 -13.57 -13.10
CA ASP A 338 -32.95 -13.13 -14.09
C ASP A 338 -33.34 -11.62 -13.99
N VAL A 339 -32.44 -10.77 -13.49
CA VAL A 339 -32.67 -9.32 -13.43
C VAL A 339 -32.54 -8.75 -14.85
N PRO A 340 -33.51 -7.94 -15.32
CA PRO A 340 -33.39 -7.28 -16.64
C PRO A 340 -32.13 -6.45 -16.74
N TRP A 341 -31.54 -6.37 -17.94
CA TRP A 341 -30.25 -5.68 -18.14
C TRP A 341 -30.24 -4.24 -17.64
N ASP A 342 -31.27 -3.49 -17.98
CA ASP A 342 -31.32 -2.05 -17.62
C ASP A 342 -31.41 -1.85 -16.11
N ASP A 343 -32.18 -2.70 -15.42
CA ASP A 343 -32.25 -2.69 -13.96
C ASP A 343 -30.91 -3.12 -13.33
N ALA A 344 -30.33 -4.18 -13.85
CA ALA A 344 -29.02 -4.68 -13.38
C ALA A 344 -27.92 -3.62 -13.57
N TRP A 345 -27.94 -2.89 -14.68
CA TRP A 345 -26.98 -1.82 -14.94
C TRP A 345 -27.14 -0.63 -13.99
N GLU A 346 -28.37 -0.22 -13.74
CA GLU A 346 -28.67 0.83 -12.77
C GLU A 346 -28.21 0.43 -11.35
N ILE A 347 -28.52 -0.78 -10.93
CA ILE A 347 -28.08 -1.35 -9.65
C ILE A 347 -26.56 -1.36 -9.55
N THR A 348 -25.87 -1.89 -10.57
CA THR A 348 -24.40 -2.01 -10.59
C THR A 348 -23.73 -0.65 -10.46
N ARG A 349 -24.19 0.36 -11.19
CA ARG A 349 -23.63 1.72 -11.10
C ARG A 349 -23.84 2.37 -9.74
N LYS A 350 -24.93 2.05 -9.05
CA LYS A 350 -25.19 2.55 -7.69
C LYS A 350 -24.36 1.83 -6.62
N VAL A 351 -23.99 0.59 -6.87
CA VAL A 351 -23.18 -0.23 -5.93
C VAL A 351 -21.69 0.10 -6.03
N CYS A 352 -21.17 0.34 -7.24
CA CYS A 352 -19.73 0.51 -7.48
C CYS A 352 -19.28 1.96 -7.36
N ALA A 353 -18.10 2.14 -6.76
CA ALA A 353 -17.34 3.39 -6.74
C ALA A 353 -15.86 3.08 -6.97
N TYR A 354 -15.16 3.97 -7.67
CA TYR A 354 -13.79 3.77 -8.12
C TYR A 354 -12.85 4.84 -7.56
N THR A 355 -11.75 4.40 -6.98
CA THR A 355 -10.62 5.24 -6.59
C THR A 355 -9.47 5.05 -7.55
N ASN A 356 -9.01 6.12 -8.20
CA ASN A 356 -7.79 6.12 -9.01
C ASN A 356 -6.57 6.42 -8.13
N HIS A 357 -5.50 5.65 -8.29
CA HIS A 357 -4.22 5.85 -7.59
C HIS A 357 -3.06 6.19 -8.51
N THR A 358 -3.32 6.42 -9.79
CA THR A 358 -2.30 6.57 -10.83
C THR A 358 -2.47 7.89 -11.57
N ILE A 359 -1.36 8.59 -11.80
CA ILE A 359 -1.34 9.78 -12.67
C ILE A 359 -0.86 9.41 -14.08
N MET A 360 0.10 8.49 -14.19
CA MET A 360 0.74 8.17 -15.47
C MET A 360 -0.23 7.40 -16.38
N ALA A 361 -0.60 7.96 -17.52
CA ALA A 361 -1.52 7.35 -18.48
C ALA A 361 -1.05 5.96 -18.96
N GLU A 362 0.25 5.77 -19.14
CA GLU A 362 0.85 4.50 -19.53
C GLU A 362 0.70 3.40 -18.46
N ALA A 363 0.49 3.77 -17.21
CA ALA A 363 0.27 2.83 -16.11
C ALA A 363 -1.21 2.46 -15.91
N LEU A 364 -2.13 3.06 -16.66
CA LEU A 364 -3.54 2.68 -16.68
C LEU A 364 -3.69 1.28 -17.30
N GLU A 365 -4.31 0.38 -16.55
CA GLU A 365 -4.40 -1.04 -16.90
C GLU A 365 -5.24 -1.29 -18.17
N LYS A 366 -4.69 -2.07 -19.08
CA LYS A 366 -5.32 -2.48 -20.33
C LYS A 366 -5.10 -3.98 -20.52
N TRP A 367 -6.13 -4.67 -20.99
CA TRP A 367 -6.05 -6.09 -21.31
C TRP A 367 -6.20 -6.31 -22.82
N PRO A 368 -5.34 -7.15 -23.44
CA PRO A 368 -5.57 -7.57 -24.82
C PRO A 368 -6.95 -8.25 -24.94
N MET A 369 -7.73 -7.81 -25.91
CA MET A 369 -9.09 -8.31 -26.14
C MET A 369 -9.12 -9.83 -26.38
N GLU A 370 -8.13 -10.35 -27.11
CA GLU A 370 -8.02 -11.79 -27.37
C GLU A 370 -7.79 -12.59 -26.07
N LEU A 371 -6.89 -12.15 -25.20
CA LEU A 371 -6.65 -12.79 -23.90
C LEU A 371 -7.89 -12.74 -23.03
N PHE A 372 -8.51 -11.59 -22.90
CA PHE A 372 -9.67 -11.38 -22.04
C PHE A 372 -10.88 -12.19 -22.51
N SER A 373 -11.19 -12.18 -23.81
CA SER A 373 -12.32 -12.92 -24.39
C SER A 373 -12.14 -14.43 -24.30
N ARG A 374 -10.91 -14.92 -24.43
CA ARG A 374 -10.61 -16.35 -24.28
C ARG A 374 -10.71 -16.82 -22.84
N LEU A 375 -10.18 -16.05 -21.91
CA LEU A 375 -10.14 -16.40 -20.48
C LEU A 375 -11.48 -16.20 -19.79
N LEU A 376 -12.20 -15.13 -20.13
CA LEU A 376 -13.43 -14.69 -19.49
C LEU A 376 -14.53 -14.44 -20.55
N PRO A 377 -14.98 -15.49 -21.26
CA PRO A 377 -15.82 -15.30 -22.44
C PRO A 377 -17.17 -14.64 -22.13
N ARG A 378 -17.84 -14.97 -21.02
CA ARG A 378 -19.10 -14.33 -20.66
C ARG A 378 -18.90 -12.90 -20.17
N ILE A 379 -17.88 -12.65 -19.37
CA ILE A 379 -17.51 -11.31 -18.87
C ILE A 379 -17.17 -10.41 -20.06
N TYR A 380 -16.42 -10.92 -21.04
CA TYR A 380 -16.14 -10.17 -22.27
C TYR A 380 -17.41 -9.73 -23.00
N GLN A 381 -18.39 -10.63 -23.18
CA GLN A 381 -19.67 -10.29 -23.82
C GLN A 381 -20.41 -9.18 -23.06
N ILE A 382 -20.37 -9.21 -21.74
CA ILE A 382 -20.99 -8.20 -20.89
C ILE A 382 -20.26 -6.85 -21.05
N VAL A 383 -18.93 -6.85 -21.03
CA VAL A 383 -18.13 -5.63 -21.25
C VAL A 383 -18.36 -5.07 -22.65
N GLU A 384 -18.45 -5.94 -23.65
CA GLU A 384 -18.77 -5.53 -25.05
C GLU A 384 -20.14 -4.85 -25.14
N GLU A 385 -21.16 -5.39 -24.48
CA GLU A 385 -22.50 -4.78 -24.47
C GLU A 385 -22.51 -3.47 -23.67
N ILE A 386 -21.80 -3.41 -22.56
CA ILE A 386 -21.62 -2.14 -21.81
C ILE A 386 -20.97 -1.10 -22.72
N ASN A 387 -19.89 -1.48 -23.40
CA ASN A 387 -19.20 -0.58 -24.34
C ASN A 387 -20.10 -0.11 -25.49
N ARG A 388 -20.87 -1.03 -26.08
CA ARG A 388 -21.79 -0.69 -27.15
C ARG A 388 -22.81 0.37 -26.72
N ARG A 389 -23.46 0.16 -25.58
CA ARG A 389 -24.45 1.12 -25.04
C ARG A 389 -23.82 2.45 -24.67
N TYR A 390 -22.65 2.42 -24.04
CA TYR A 390 -21.88 3.60 -23.70
C TYR A 390 -21.46 4.40 -24.97
N CYS A 391 -21.01 3.72 -26.03
CA CYS A 391 -20.69 4.38 -27.28
C CYS A 391 -21.93 5.05 -27.95
N LEU A 392 -23.13 4.47 -27.80
CA LEU A 392 -24.36 5.12 -28.23
C LEU A 392 -24.67 6.39 -27.43
N GLU A 393 -24.42 6.38 -26.14
CA GLU A 393 -24.51 7.59 -25.28
C GLU A 393 -23.53 8.67 -25.74
N LEU A 394 -22.29 8.30 -26.02
CA LEU A 394 -21.30 9.23 -26.58
C LEU A 394 -21.73 9.82 -27.92
N GLN A 395 -22.26 8.99 -28.82
CA GLN A 395 -22.77 9.46 -30.13
C GLN A 395 -23.94 10.41 -29.96
N ALA A 396 -24.86 10.14 -29.05
CA ALA A 396 -25.97 11.02 -28.76
C ALA A 396 -25.52 12.40 -28.24
N LYS A 397 -24.47 12.45 -27.45
CA LYS A 397 -23.96 13.69 -26.85
C LYS A 397 -23.03 14.47 -27.78
N TYR A 398 -22.13 13.78 -28.48
CA TYR A 398 -21.03 14.41 -29.23
C TYR A 398 -21.14 14.24 -30.74
N GLY A 399 -22.17 13.54 -31.25
CA GLY A 399 -22.31 13.20 -32.68
C GLY A 399 -21.35 12.09 -33.12
N MET A 400 -21.25 11.89 -34.42
CA MET A 400 -20.37 10.88 -35.04
C MET A 400 -18.95 11.43 -35.23
N ASP A 401 -18.21 11.60 -34.13
CA ASP A 401 -16.77 11.91 -34.13
C ASP A 401 -15.98 10.64 -33.88
N PRO A 402 -15.41 9.97 -34.89
CA PRO A 402 -14.73 8.70 -34.73
C PRO A 402 -13.50 8.79 -33.85
N GLU A 403 -12.77 9.88 -33.85
CA GLU A 403 -11.58 10.10 -33.02
C GLU A 403 -11.95 10.20 -31.56
N LYS A 404 -12.97 10.97 -31.22
CA LYS A 404 -13.44 11.11 -29.83
C LYS A 404 -14.03 9.79 -29.30
N LEU A 405 -14.82 9.09 -30.12
CA LEU A 405 -15.38 7.78 -29.79
C LEU A 405 -14.25 6.77 -29.50
N ARG A 406 -13.24 6.70 -30.39
CA ARG A 406 -12.10 5.81 -30.20
C ARG A 406 -11.32 6.15 -28.92
N ARG A 407 -11.09 7.43 -28.64
CA ARG A 407 -10.35 7.89 -27.47
C ARG A 407 -11.07 7.58 -26.16
N MET A 408 -12.41 7.61 -26.14
CA MET A 408 -13.21 7.43 -24.94
C MET A 408 -13.80 6.01 -24.76
N ALA A 409 -13.84 5.18 -25.81
CA ALA A 409 -14.43 3.85 -25.74
C ALA A 409 -13.69 2.95 -24.72
N ILE A 410 -14.42 2.06 -24.07
CA ILE A 410 -13.87 1.05 -23.16
C ILE A 410 -13.03 0.06 -23.96
N ILE A 411 -13.55 -0.43 -25.09
CA ILE A 411 -12.85 -1.32 -26.00
C ILE A 411 -12.43 -0.54 -27.24
N ALA A 412 -11.13 -0.43 -27.46
CA ALA A 412 -10.55 0.17 -28.65
C ALA A 412 -9.14 -0.39 -28.88
N ASP A 413 -8.69 -0.35 -30.15
CA ASP A 413 -7.34 -0.76 -30.54
C ASP A 413 -6.96 -2.18 -30.08
N GLY A 414 -7.93 -3.09 -30.05
CA GLY A 414 -7.74 -4.46 -29.61
C GLY A 414 -7.50 -4.63 -28.11
N GLN A 415 -7.85 -3.62 -27.30
CA GLN A 415 -7.64 -3.61 -25.86
C GLN A 415 -8.90 -3.19 -25.08
N ILE A 416 -9.02 -3.71 -23.87
CA ILE A 416 -10.02 -3.31 -22.89
C ILE A 416 -9.36 -2.39 -21.88
N ARG A 417 -9.85 -1.15 -21.78
CA ARG A 417 -9.31 -0.11 -20.91
C ARG A 417 -10.05 -0.12 -19.58
N MET A 418 -9.43 -0.68 -18.55
CA MET A 418 -10.11 -0.98 -17.29
C MET A 418 -10.52 0.28 -16.53
N ALA A 419 -9.71 1.34 -16.54
CA ALA A 419 -10.09 2.61 -15.91
C ALA A 419 -11.39 3.18 -16.51
N TYR A 420 -11.58 3.04 -17.81
CA TYR A 420 -12.78 3.54 -18.49
C TYR A 420 -14.02 2.71 -18.12
N LEU A 421 -13.86 1.40 -18.02
CA LEU A 421 -14.93 0.52 -17.51
C LEU A 421 -15.31 0.89 -16.07
N ALA A 422 -14.31 1.13 -15.21
CA ALA A 422 -14.53 1.53 -13.82
C ALA A 422 -15.29 2.86 -13.72
N ILE A 423 -14.94 3.86 -14.52
CA ILE A 423 -15.60 5.18 -14.53
C ILE A 423 -17.05 5.04 -15.00
N VAL A 424 -17.27 4.34 -16.09
CA VAL A 424 -18.61 4.16 -16.66
C VAL A 424 -19.51 3.35 -15.73
N GLY A 425 -18.98 2.33 -15.08
CA GLY A 425 -19.70 1.42 -14.17
C GLY A 425 -19.82 1.89 -12.73
N SER A 426 -19.29 3.05 -12.38
CA SER A 426 -19.30 3.59 -11.01
C SER A 426 -20.10 4.87 -10.89
N HIS A 427 -20.67 5.14 -9.71
CA HIS A 427 -21.34 6.41 -9.42
C HIS A 427 -20.38 7.49 -8.90
N SER A 428 -19.20 7.11 -8.46
CA SER A 428 -18.17 8.01 -7.94
C SER A 428 -16.80 7.61 -8.45
N VAL A 429 -16.00 8.61 -8.80
CA VAL A 429 -14.60 8.50 -9.20
C VAL A 429 -13.81 9.49 -8.37
N ASN A 430 -12.92 9.01 -7.50
CA ASN A 430 -12.12 9.92 -6.70
C ASN A 430 -10.63 9.79 -6.95
N GLY A 431 -9.96 10.94 -6.86
CA GLY A 431 -8.52 11.02 -6.67
C GLY A 431 -8.17 10.93 -5.18
N VAL A 432 -6.88 10.91 -4.87
CA VAL A 432 -6.35 10.60 -3.53
C VAL A 432 -5.53 11.74 -2.90
N ALA A 433 -5.45 12.88 -3.57
CA ALA A 433 -4.93 14.15 -3.09
C ALA A 433 -5.55 15.26 -3.92
N ALA A 434 -5.57 16.50 -3.41
CA ALA A 434 -6.18 17.63 -4.10
C ALA A 434 -5.56 17.87 -5.48
N LEU A 435 -4.23 17.93 -5.56
CA LEU A 435 -3.51 18.09 -6.83
C LEU A 435 -3.80 16.92 -7.80
N HIS A 436 -3.76 15.70 -7.33
CA HIS A 436 -4.05 14.50 -8.13
C HIS A 436 -5.44 14.58 -8.76
N THR A 437 -6.43 14.96 -7.97
CA THR A 437 -7.81 15.07 -8.46
C THR A 437 -7.96 16.14 -9.54
N GLU A 438 -7.28 17.30 -9.41
CA GLU A 438 -7.26 18.32 -10.43
C GLU A 438 -6.56 17.86 -11.71
N ILE A 439 -5.46 17.10 -11.60
CA ILE A 439 -4.78 16.49 -12.76
C ILE A 439 -5.72 15.50 -13.47
N LEU A 440 -6.45 14.67 -12.72
CA LEU A 440 -7.44 13.75 -13.31
C LEU A 440 -8.53 14.50 -14.06
N LYS A 441 -9.10 15.55 -13.47
CA LYS A 441 -10.19 16.34 -14.08
C LYS A 441 -9.77 17.10 -15.33
N HIS A 442 -8.57 17.66 -15.33
CA HIS A 442 -8.17 18.63 -16.37
C HIS A 442 -7.14 18.11 -17.36
N GLN A 443 -6.54 16.94 -17.09
CA GLN A 443 -5.52 16.32 -17.94
C GLN A 443 -5.88 14.86 -18.25
N GLU A 444 -5.60 13.93 -17.36
CA GLU A 444 -5.61 12.49 -17.64
C GLU A 444 -6.99 11.92 -17.98
N LEU A 445 -8.03 12.36 -17.29
CA LEU A 445 -9.41 11.91 -17.47
C LEU A 445 -10.37 13.06 -17.87
N LYS A 446 -9.84 14.06 -18.52
CA LYS A 446 -10.58 15.27 -18.90
C LYS A 446 -11.87 14.97 -19.67
N ASP A 447 -11.83 14.10 -20.67
CA ASP A 447 -13.00 13.74 -21.46
C ASP A 447 -14.12 13.12 -20.58
N PHE A 448 -13.75 12.34 -19.58
CA PHE A 448 -14.69 11.72 -18.64
C PHE A 448 -15.23 12.72 -17.62
N TYR A 449 -14.40 13.67 -17.19
CA TYR A 449 -14.87 14.76 -16.34
C TYR A 449 -15.86 15.68 -17.07
N GLU A 450 -15.64 15.97 -18.35
CA GLU A 450 -16.58 16.70 -19.19
C GLU A 450 -17.90 15.93 -19.40
N LEU A 451 -17.82 14.58 -19.45
CA LEU A 451 -19.00 13.72 -19.63
C LEU A 451 -19.80 13.55 -18.35
N TYR A 452 -19.12 13.32 -17.22
CA TYR A 452 -19.69 13.00 -15.92
C TYR A 452 -19.08 13.84 -14.79
N PRO A 453 -19.21 15.18 -14.81
CA PRO A 453 -18.55 16.03 -13.81
C PRO A 453 -18.97 15.71 -12.39
N GLU A 454 -20.20 15.25 -12.19
CA GLU A 454 -20.78 14.89 -10.89
C GLU A 454 -20.14 13.67 -10.22
N LYS A 455 -19.46 12.80 -10.98
CA LYS A 455 -18.78 11.62 -10.43
C LYS A 455 -17.46 11.95 -9.75
N PHE A 456 -16.76 13.00 -10.19
CA PHE A 456 -15.40 13.30 -9.80
C PHE A 456 -15.32 14.06 -8.49
N ASN A 457 -14.56 13.54 -7.55
CA ASN A 457 -14.30 14.15 -6.24
C ASN A 457 -12.93 13.78 -5.70
N ASN A 458 -12.50 14.50 -4.66
CA ASN A 458 -11.25 14.24 -3.97
C ASN A 458 -11.50 13.60 -2.59
N LYS A 459 -10.72 12.59 -2.28
CA LYS A 459 -10.57 12.02 -0.93
C LYS A 459 -9.09 11.92 -0.62
N THR A 460 -8.55 12.95 0.01
CA THR A 460 -7.13 12.94 0.40
C THR A 460 -6.85 11.73 1.28
N ASN A 461 -5.82 10.96 0.92
CA ASN A 461 -5.39 9.80 1.69
C ASN A 461 -5.04 10.15 3.14
N GLY A 462 -4.99 9.15 3.97
CA GLY A 462 -4.60 9.27 5.36
C GLY A 462 -3.94 7.98 5.87
N ILE A 463 -3.48 8.05 7.09
CA ILE A 463 -2.83 6.96 7.82
C ILE A 463 -3.48 6.78 9.18
N THR A 464 -3.43 5.57 9.74
CA THR A 464 -3.91 5.34 11.10
C THR A 464 -2.85 5.74 12.13
N GLN A 465 -3.21 6.63 13.04
CA GLN A 465 -2.36 7.06 14.15
C GLN A 465 -2.15 5.94 15.19
N ARG A 466 -3.03 4.94 15.26
CA ARG A 466 -2.86 3.80 16.16
C ARG A 466 -1.60 3.02 15.82
N ARG A 467 -1.43 2.57 14.57
CA ARG A 467 -0.19 1.91 14.17
C ARG A 467 1.01 2.84 14.09
N TRP A 468 0.85 4.02 13.48
CA TRP A 468 1.99 4.84 13.06
C TRP A 468 2.48 5.83 14.11
N LEU A 469 1.75 6.01 15.22
CA LEU A 469 2.20 6.80 16.36
C LEU A 469 2.08 6.01 17.66
N LEU A 470 0.89 5.58 18.02
CA LEU A 470 0.64 4.89 19.30
C LEU A 470 1.45 3.59 19.43
N HIS A 471 1.48 2.76 18.39
CA HIS A 471 2.25 1.51 18.33
C HIS A 471 3.73 1.73 17.99
N ALA A 472 4.03 2.51 16.96
CA ALA A 472 5.39 2.64 16.46
C ALA A 472 6.29 3.53 17.33
N ASN A 473 5.73 4.47 18.09
CA ASN A 473 6.49 5.50 18.83
C ASN A 473 5.91 5.73 20.21
N HIS A 474 6.07 4.76 21.07
CA HIS A 474 5.54 4.80 22.45
C HIS A 474 6.02 6.03 23.24
N GLY A 475 7.27 6.43 23.07
CA GLY A 475 7.82 7.61 23.77
C GLY A 475 7.11 8.90 23.39
N LEU A 476 6.91 9.13 22.08
CA LEU A 476 6.20 10.33 21.61
C LEU A 476 4.71 10.27 21.97
N ALA A 477 4.07 9.13 21.79
CA ALA A 477 2.68 8.92 22.17
C ALA A 477 2.45 9.21 23.67
N GLY A 478 3.33 8.71 24.52
CA GLY A 478 3.30 8.97 25.97
C GLY A 478 3.44 10.46 26.29
N LEU A 479 4.41 11.14 25.70
CA LEU A 479 4.59 12.59 25.90
C LEU A 479 3.36 13.40 25.48
N ILE A 480 2.76 13.06 24.34
CA ILE A 480 1.53 13.69 23.84
C ILE A 480 0.38 13.47 24.82
N SER A 481 0.15 12.22 25.23
CA SER A 481 -0.95 11.87 26.15
C SER A 481 -0.79 12.53 27.53
N GLU A 482 0.42 12.60 28.08
CA GLU A 482 0.70 13.35 29.32
C GLU A 482 0.38 14.85 29.19
N THR A 483 0.54 15.40 28.01
CA THR A 483 0.45 16.84 27.74
C THR A 483 -0.98 17.28 27.42
N ILE A 484 -1.69 16.53 26.55
CA ILE A 484 -3.01 16.92 26.02
C ILE A 484 -4.12 15.89 26.27
N GLY A 485 -3.80 14.76 26.92
CA GLY A 485 -4.73 13.63 27.11
C GLY A 485 -4.77 12.69 25.90
N ASP A 486 -5.58 11.64 25.99
CA ASP A 486 -5.62 10.53 25.02
C ASP A 486 -6.60 10.74 23.84
N GLY A 487 -7.29 11.86 23.79
CA GLY A 487 -8.31 12.13 22.77
C GLY A 487 -7.80 12.06 21.33
N TRP A 488 -6.52 12.33 21.12
CA TRP A 488 -5.87 12.27 19.80
C TRP A 488 -5.87 10.87 19.18
N ILE A 489 -5.97 9.82 19.99
CA ILE A 489 -5.94 8.43 19.50
C ILE A 489 -7.13 8.15 18.57
N THR A 490 -8.27 8.75 18.83
CA THR A 490 -9.49 8.63 18.02
C THR A 490 -9.89 9.92 17.29
N GLU A 491 -9.28 11.04 17.64
CA GLU A 491 -9.49 12.35 16.98
C GLU A 491 -8.15 13.06 16.80
N LEU A 492 -7.47 12.75 15.68
CA LEU A 492 -6.09 13.21 15.47
C LEU A 492 -5.95 14.74 15.38
N THR A 493 -7.02 15.48 15.06
CA THR A 493 -7.03 16.96 15.06
C THR A 493 -6.76 17.55 16.43
N GLU A 494 -6.92 16.78 17.50
CA GLU A 494 -6.55 17.22 18.84
C GLU A 494 -5.04 17.49 19.01
N LEU A 495 -4.20 16.99 18.12
CA LEU A 495 -2.76 17.29 18.11
C LEU A 495 -2.48 18.79 17.94
N GLU A 496 -3.41 19.57 17.39
CA GLU A 496 -3.23 21.04 17.33
C GLU A 496 -3.06 21.70 18.71
N LYS A 497 -3.54 21.06 19.77
CA LYS A 497 -3.31 21.48 21.14
C LYS A 497 -1.82 21.51 21.53
N LEU A 498 -0.96 20.85 20.74
CA LEU A 498 0.50 20.89 20.92
C LEU A 498 1.15 22.19 20.43
N LEU A 499 0.49 23.00 19.61
CA LEU A 499 1.09 24.21 19.03
C LEU A 499 1.71 25.15 20.08
N PRO A 500 1.04 25.47 21.23
CA PRO A 500 1.66 26.34 22.27
C PRO A 500 2.93 25.71 22.85
N TYR A 501 3.03 24.37 22.89
CA TYR A 501 4.17 23.68 23.47
C TYR A 501 5.43 23.69 22.57
N ALA A 502 5.31 24.12 21.32
CA ALA A 502 6.48 24.44 20.50
C ALA A 502 7.36 25.56 21.12
N GLU A 503 6.76 26.45 21.89
CA GLU A 503 7.47 27.51 22.63
C GLU A 503 7.90 27.09 24.05
N ASP A 504 7.48 25.93 24.54
CA ASP A 504 7.86 25.42 25.87
C ASP A 504 9.20 24.67 25.80
N GLU A 505 10.19 25.18 26.55
CA GLU A 505 11.56 24.65 26.56
C GLU A 505 11.61 23.20 27.08
N ASN A 506 10.85 22.90 28.15
CA ASN A 506 10.83 21.53 28.71
C ASN A 506 10.21 20.54 27.76
N PHE A 507 9.11 20.94 27.09
CA PHE A 507 8.48 20.07 26.09
C PHE A 507 9.41 19.81 24.89
N ARG A 508 10.05 20.85 24.34
CA ARG A 508 11.03 20.70 23.26
C ARG A 508 12.17 19.76 23.64
N ARG A 509 12.73 19.92 24.87
CA ARG A 509 13.81 19.07 25.36
C ARG A 509 13.36 17.61 25.42
N ARG A 510 12.22 17.32 26.03
CA ARG A 510 11.66 15.95 26.11
C ARG A 510 11.37 15.38 24.73
N PHE A 511 10.82 16.17 23.83
CA PHE A 511 10.54 15.78 22.45
C PHE A 511 11.82 15.35 21.71
N MET A 512 12.89 16.14 21.84
CA MET A 512 14.18 15.84 21.20
C MET A 512 14.90 14.67 21.86
N GLU A 513 14.76 14.48 23.18
CA GLU A 513 15.27 13.28 23.88
C GLU A 513 14.62 12.00 23.39
N ILE A 514 13.32 12.01 23.12
CA ILE A 514 12.59 10.88 22.53
C ILE A 514 13.09 10.58 21.11
N LYS A 515 13.22 11.60 20.27
CA LYS A 515 13.81 11.44 18.93
C LYS A 515 15.20 10.82 19.00
N LYS A 516 16.04 11.33 19.91
CA LYS A 516 17.38 10.80 20.13
C LYS A 516 17.36 9.33 20.56
N ALA A 517 16.46 8.96 21.47
CA ALA A 517 16.32 7.57 21.89
C ALA A 517 15.93 6.65 20.71
N ASN A 518 15.02 7.08 19.85
CA ASN A 518 14.65 6.35 18.64
C ASN A 518 15.83 6.22 17.67
N LYS A 519 16.63 7.28 17.50
CA LYS A 519 17.85 7.24 16.66
C LYS A 519 18.91 6.29 17.21
N VAL A 520 19.11 6.28 18.52
CA VAL A 520 20.04 5.34 19.19
C VAL A 520 19.58 3.90 19.00
N ALA A 521 18.29 3.62 19.17
CA ALA A 521 17.72 2.29 18.94
C ALA A 521 17.90 1.82 17.49
N LEU A 522 17.64 2.70 16.51
CA LEU A 522 17.86 2.38 15.10
C LEU A 522 19.35 2.18 14.78
N ALA A 523 20.23 3.00 15.32
CA ALA A 523 21.67 2.85 15.14
C ALA A 523 22.18 1.48 15.65
N LYS A 524 21.68 1.05 16.82
CA LYS A 524 21.95 -0.28 17.36
C LYS A 524 21.45 -1.39 16.43
N TYR A 525 20.22 -1.28 15.95
CA TYR A 525 19.63 -2.24 15.02
C TYR A 525 20.44 -2.35 13.72
N ILE A 526 20.84 -1.21 13.13
CA ILE A 526 21.69 -1.18 11.93
C ILE A 526 23.04 -1.82 12.20
N LYS A 527 23.66 -1.58 13.36
CA LYS A 527 24.92 -2.23 13.75
C LYS A 527 24.78 -3.73 13.84
N GLU A 528 23.72 -4.22 14.49
CA GLU A 528 23.46 -5.64 14.68
C GLU A 528 23.15 -6.37 13.37
N THR A 529 22.41 -5.73 12.47
CA THR A 529 21.92 -6.36 11.23
C THR A 529 22.84 -6.12 10.02
N LYS A 530 23.55 -5.01 9.97
CA LYS A 530 24.37 -4.60 8.82
C LYS A 530 25.86 -4.46 9.15
N GLY A 531 26.24 -4.46 10.41
CA GLY A 531 27.61 -4.23 10.85
C GLY A 531 28.13 -2.80 10.65
N ILE A 532 27.24 -1.85 10.34
CA ILE A 532 27.58 -0.45 10.06
C ILE A 532 27.39 0.39 11.33
N ASP A 533 28.45 1.08 11.73
CA ASP A 533 28.36 2.10 12.79
C ASP A 533 27.87 3.42 12.23
N ILE A 534 26.80 3.94 12.78
CA ILE A 534 26.28 5.25 12.45
C ILE A 534 26.20 6.14 13.68
N ASN A 535 26.41 7.44 13.50
CA ASN A 535 26.37 8.42 14.57
C ASN A 535 24.93 8.88 14.84
N PRO A 536 24.37 8.62 16.03
CA PRO A 536 23.00 9.07 16.37
C PRO A 536 22.86 10.62 16.47
N ASP A 537 23.96 11.35 16.52
CA ASP A 537 23.98 12.82 16.47
C ASP A 537 23.96 13.37 15.05
N SER A 538 24.17 12.53 14.04
CA SER A 538 24.04 12.92 12.64
C SER A 538 22.58 13.14 12.26
N ILE A 539 22.34 13.87 11.18
CA ILE A 539 21.00 14.00 10.60
C ILE A 539 20.62 12.65 9.98
N PHE A 540 19.50 12.07 10.43
CA PHE A 540 18.95 10.85 9.80
C PHE A 540 18.03 11.27 8.66
N ASP A 541 18.55 11.15 7.45
CA ASP A 541 17.88 11.48 6.17
C ASP A 541 17.40 10.17 5.53
N ILE A 542 16.06 9.97 5.48
CA ILE A 542 15.48 8.67 5.16
C ILE A 542 14.58 8.75 3.93
N GLN A 543 14.87 7.87 2.96
CA GLN A 543 14.02 7.63 1.81
C GLN A 543 13.65 6.16 1.75
N VAL A 544 12.43 5.83 2.15
CA VAL A 544 11.90 4.45 2.19
C VAL A 544 10.58 4.38 1.44
N LYS A 545 10.62 3.73 0.30
CA LYS A 545 9.49 3.55 -0.65
C LYS A 545 9.91 2.59 -1.75
N ARG A 546 8.95 2.08 -2.54
CA ARG A 546 9.26 1.30 -3.75
C ARG A 546 10.27 2.04 -4.60
N LEU A 547 11.17 1.31 -5.24
CA LEU A 547 12.08 1.92 -6.18
C LEU A 547 11.40 2.09 -7.53
N HIS A 548 11.27 3.33 -7.94
CA HIS A 548 10.81 3.72 -9.27
C HIS A 548 11.51 5.00 -9.69
N GLU A 549 11.80 5.15 -10.98
CA GLU A 549 12.55 6.30 -11.49
C GLU A 549 11.84 7.64 -11.18
N TYR A 550 10.50 7.70 -11.20
CA TYR A 550 9.78 8.94 -10.89
C TYR A 550 9.86 9.35 -9.40
N LYS A 551 10.13 8.41 -8.49
CA LYS A 551 10.35 8.68 -7.05
C LYS A 551 11.73 9.26 -6.77
N ARG A 552 12.62 9.16 -7.74
CA ARG A 552 13.93 9.80 -7.85
C ARG A 552 14.92 9.46 -6.75
N GLN A 553 14.97 8.19 -6.32
CA GLN A 553 16.10 7.72 -5.50
C GLN A 553 17.43 8.05 -6.17
N LEU A 554 17.46 8.06 -7.50
CA LEU A 554 18.66 8.45 -8.27
C LEU A 554 19.08 9.90 -7.99
N LEU A 555 18.15 10.85 -7.87
CA LEU A 555 18.45 12.22 -7.47
C LEU A 555 19.16 12.29 -6.11
N ASN A 556 18.64 11.53 -5.15
CA ASN A 556 19.21 11.45 -3.80
C ASN A 556 20.64 10.89 -3.84
N VAL A 557 20.88 9.75 -4.52
CA VAL A 557 22.20 9.13 -4.58
C VAL A 557 23.19 9.98 -5.37
N LEU A 558 22.77 10.66 -6.43
CA LEU A 558 23.64 11.60 -7.18
C LEU A 558 24.06 12.79 -6.30
N HIS A 559 23.18 13.30 -5.49
CA HIS A 559 23.51 14.35 -4.52
C HIS A 559 24.52 13.84 -3.47
N ILE A 560 24.37 12.62 -2.97
CA ILE A 560 25.35 11.98 -2.08
C ILE A 560 26.72 11.89 -2.74
N ILE A 561 26.76 11.49 -4.01
CA ILE A 561 28.01 11.45 -4.80
C ILE A 561 28.61 12.84 -4.93
N GLY A 562 27.78 13.86 -5.20
CA GLY A 562 28.20 15.25 -5.24
C GLY A 562 28.83 15.72 -3.92
N LEU A 563 28.20 15.45 -2.77
CA LEU A 563 28.73 15.73 -1.44
C LEU A 563 30.05 14.99 -1.19
N TYR A 564 30.11 13.71 -1.56
CA TYR A 564 31.33 12.91 -1.42
C TYR A 564 32.47 13.52 -2.22
N ASN A 565 32.25 13.90 -3.47
CA ASN A 565 33.25 14.55 -4.32
C ASN A 565 33.72 15.88 -3.71
N GLN A 566 32.83 16.68 -3.13
CA GLN A 566 33.18 17.92 -2.44
C GLN A 566 34.03 17.67 -1.20
N LEU A 567 33.71 16.65 -0.40
CA LEU A 567 34.48 16.26 0.79
C LEU A 567 35.86 15.71 0.39
N LYS A 568 36.01 15.02 -0.74
CA LYS A 568 37.31 14.57 -1.25
C LYS A 568 38.20 15.77 -1.64
N MET A 569 37.62 16.81 -2.21
CA MET A 569 38.34 18.03 -2.55
C MET A 569 38.62 18.91 -1.32
N ASN A 570 37.72 18.94 -0.35
CA ASN A 570 37.84 19.71 0.88
C ASN A 570 37.36 18.92 2.09
N PRO A 571 38.21 18.05 2.66
CA PRO A 571 37.85 17.25 3.85
C PRO A 571 37.45 18.09 5.07
N GLY A 572 37.96 19.34 5.16
CA GLY A 572 37.62 20.29 6.20
C GLY A 572 36.28 21.02 6.00
N MET A 573 35.49 20.69 5.00
CA MET A 573 34.19 21.33 4.74
C MET A 573 33.29 21.26 5.96
N ASP A 574 32.76 22.41 6.36
CA ASP A 574 31.84 22.52 7.51
C ASP A 574 30.45 22.05 7.12
N MET A 575 30.11 20.85 7.54
CA MET A 575 28.78 20.28 7.40
C MET A 575 28.40 19.47 8.64
N VAL A 576 27.12 19.43 8.97
CA VAL A 576 26.60 18.52 9.99
C VAL A 576 26.72 17.08 9.45
N PRO A 577 27.28 16.14 10.25
CA PRO A 577 27.30 14.75 9.83
C PRO A 577 25.90 14.25 9.45
N ARG A 578 25.82 13.47 8.38
CA ARG A 578 24.55 12.98 7.83
C ARG A 578 24.59 11.49 7.53
N THR A 579 23.56 10.80 7.96
CA THR A 579 23.33 9.40 7.62
C THR A 579 22.15 9.29 6.68
N PHE A 580 22.42 8.87 5.44
CA PHE A 580 21.40 8.62 4.41
C PHE A 580 20.95 7.17 4.50
N ILE A 581 19.66 6.96 4.75
CA ILE A 581 19.08 5.64 4.90
C ILE A 581 18.07 5.41 3.79
N PHE A 582 18.29 4.33 3.03
CA PHE A 582 17.40 3.89 1.95
C PHE A 582 16.74 2.56 2.32
N GLY A 583 15.52 2.37 1.86
CA GLY A 583 14.84 1.09 1.81
C GLY A 583 13.92 1.08 0.60
N ALA A 584 14.10 0.10 -0.27
CA ALA A 584 13.34 0.06 -1.52
C ALA A 584 13.34 -1.33 -2.12
N LYS A 585 12.18 -1.83 -2.53
CA LYS A 585 12.05 -3.00 -3.40
C LYS A 585 11.77 -2.53 -4.82
N ALA A 586 12.51 -3.06 -5.79
CA ALA A 586 12.24 -2.88 -7.21
C ALA A 586 11.41 -4.04 -7.76
N ALA A 587 10.52 -3.79 -8.72
CA ALA A 587 9.88 -4.88 -9.45
C ALA A 587 10.94 -5.79 -10.10
N ALA A 588 10.70 -7.10 -10.08
CA ALA A 588 11.70 -8.10 -10.49
C ALA A 588 12.22 -7.89 -11.91
N GLY A 589 11.35 -7.49 -12.85
CA GLY A 589 11.71 -7.20 -14.25
C GLY A 589 12.20 -5.77 -14.49
N TYR A 590 12.17 -4.88 -13.51
CA TYR A 590 12.57 -3.49 -13.68
C TYR A 590 14.09 -3.32 -13.55
N ARG A 591 14.80 -3.63 -14.62
CA ARG A 591 16.27 -3.68 -14.67
C ARG A 591 16.93 -2.38 -14.18
N ARG A 592 16.48 -1.22 -14.66
CA ARG A 592 17.08 0.07 -14.30
C ARG A 592 16.85 0.41 -12.82
N ALA A 593 15.71 0.09 -12.28
CA ALA A 593 15.44 0.25 -10.85
C ALA A 593 16.37 -0.65 -10.01
N LYS A 594 16.57 -1.89 -10.42
CA LYS A 594 17.53 -2.81 -9.77
C LYS A 594 18.98 -2.31 -9.88
N LEU A 595 19.35 -1.66 -10.98
CA LEU A 595 20.66 -1.04 -11.15
C LEU A 595 20.85 0.16 -10.21
N ILE A 596 19.81 0.93 -9.94
CA ILE A 596 19.86 2.03 -8.96
C ILE A 596 20.09 1.48 -7.54
N ILE A 597 19.48 0.35 -7.18
CA ILE A 597 19.77 -0.32 -5.90
C ILE A 597 21.26 -0.71 -5.83
N LYS A 598 21.80 -1.29 -6.90
CA LYS A 598 23.23 -1.62 -6.98
C LYS A 598 24.10 -0.37 -6.81
N LEU A 599 23.72 0.74 -7.43
CA LEU A 599 24.46 2.01 -7.29
C LEU A 599 24.47 2.50 -5.84
N ILE A 600 23.33 2.48 -5.16
CA ILE A 600 23.24 2.90 -3.76
C ILE A 600 24.17 2.07 -2.89
N ASN A 601 24.20 0.74 -3.07
CA ASN A 601 25.08 -0.15 -2.33
C ASN A 601 26.55 0.05 -2.67
N ALA A 602 26.88 0.29 -3.95
CA ALA A 602 28.25 0.58 -4.38
C ALA A 602 28.75 1.91 -3.79
N VAL A 603 27.92 2.93 -3.77
CA VAL A 603 28.22 4.23 -3.12
C VAL A 603 28.43 4.02 -1.61
N ALA A 604 27.56 3.25 -0.96
CA ALA A 604 27.69 2.94 0.46
C ALA A 604 29.03 2.26 0.78
N ASP A 605 29.43 1.28 -0.02
CA ASP A 605 30.69 0.56 0.18
C ASP A 605 31.91 1.48 0.10
N VAL A 606 31.91 2.43 -0.83
CA VAL A 606 33.03 3.37 -0.99
C VAL A 606 33.00 4.46 0.09
N VAL A 607 31.86 5.12 0.27
CA VAL A 607 31.73 6.28 1.17
C VAL A 607 31.90 5.89 2.63
N ASN A 608 31.30 4.78 3.05
CA ASN A 608 31.37 4.35 4.44
C ASN A 608 32.76 3.91 4.90
N ASN A 609 33.60 3.48 3.96
CA ASN A 609 34.94 2.97 4.22
C ASN A 609 36.07 3.97 3.88
N ASP A 610 35.73 5.18 3.45
CA ASP A 610 36.74 6.21 3.14
C ASP A 610 37.07 7.01 4.42
N PRO A 611 38.29 6.81 5.00
CA PRO A 611 38.66 7.52 6.22
C PRO A 611 38.89 9.02 6.00
N THR A 612 39.13 9.44 4.75
CA THR A 612 39.50 10.82 4.42
C THR A 612 38.32 11.81 4.60
N ILE A 613 37.09 11.33 4.62
CA ILE A 613 35.89 12.15 4.86
C ILE A 613 35.44 12.15 6.33
N GLU A 614 36.20 11.51 7.22
CA GLU A 614 36.03 11.53 8.68
C GLU A 614 34.61 11.09 9.16
N GLY A 615 33.96 10.22 8.39
CA GLY A 615 32.63 9.75 8.71
C GLY A 615 31.50 10.80 8.62
N LYS A 616 31.74 11.92 7.96
CA LYS A 616 30.72 12.98 7.78
C LYS A 616 29.51 12.52 6.99
N ILE A 617 29.65 11.53 6.13
CA ILE A 617 28.56 10.88 5.42
C ILE A 617 28.60 9.38 5.69
N LYS A 618 27.46 8.81 5.99
CA LYS A 618 27.18 7.38 5.98
C LYS A 618 25.97 7.09 5.10
N VAL A 619 26.03 5.97 4.38
CA VAL A 619 24.94 5.52 3.52
C VAL A 619 24.57 4.10 3.92
N VAL A 620 23.30 3.87 4.19
CA VAL A 620 22.77 2.57 4.63
C VAL A 620 21.61 2.17 3.72
N PHE A 621 21.70 1.00 3.10
CA PHE A 621 20.56 0.38 2.42
C PHE A 621 19.96 -0.68 3.33
N MET A 622 18.71 -0.45 3.76
CA MET A 622 17.96 -1.39 4.58
C MET A 622 17.22 -2.38 3.67
N GLU A 623 17.67 -3.62 3.64
CA GLU A 623 17.05 -4.65 2.81
C GLU A 623 15.69 -5.09 3.34
N ASN A 624 14.87 -5.60 2.44
CA ASN A 624 13.55 -6.13 2.73
C ASN A 624 12.63 -5.13 3.45
N TYR A 625 12.53 -3.92 2.90
CA TYR A 625 11.64 -2.89 3.46
C TYR A 625 10.20 -3.41 3.55
N ARG A 626 9.62 -3.33 4.73
CA ARG A 626 8.29 -3.84 5.10
C ARG A 626 7.74 -3.03 6.27
N VAL A 627 6.50 -3.30 6.69
CA VAL A 627 5.82 -2.52 7.74
C VAL A 627 6.59 -2.55 9.06
N SER A 628 7.03 -3.71 9.53
CA SER A 628 7.77 -3.80 10.81
C SER A 628 9.10 -3.04 10.78
N LEU A 629 9.77 -2.99 9.65
CA LEU A 629 10.98 -2.17 9.47
C LEU A 629 10.64 -0.67 9.42
N ALA A 630 9.56 -0.30 8.74
CA ALA A 630 9.07 1.08 8.70
C ALA A 630 8.76 1.63 10.09
N GLU A 631 8.21 0.82 10.98
CA GLU A 631 7.90 1.16 12.37
C GLU A 631 9.16 1.49 13.19
N ARG A 632 10.33 0.99 12.79
CA ARG A 632 11.63 1.33 13.39
C ARG A 632 12.28 2.56 12.75
N LEU A 633 12.16 2.69 11.42
CA LEU A 633 12.81 3.76 10.65
C LEU A 633 12.13 5.12 10.83
N ILE A 634 10.81 5.14 10.73
CA ILE A 634 10.03 6.40 10.70
C ILE A 634 10.16 7.20 12.00
N PRO A 635 10.05 6.61 13.20
CA PRO A 635 10.22 7.37 14.45
C PRO A 635 11.63 7.96 14.64
N ALA A 636 12.63 7.38 13.98
CA ALA A 636 14.03 7.82 14.09
C ALA A 636 14.44 8.89 13.05
N ALA A 637 13.58 9.20 12.09
CA ALA A 637 13.92 10.13 11.02
C ALA A 637 13.95 11.59 11.48
N ASP A 638 14.96 12.32 11.04
CA ASP A 638 15.00 13.79 11.12
C ASP A 638 14.43 14.41 9.84
N VAL A 639 14.74 13.81 8.68
CA VAL A 639 14.36 14.28 7.36
C VAL A 639 13.62 13.18 6.59
N SER A 640 12.49 13.57 6.02
CA SER A 640 11.64 12.75 5.17
C SER A 640 11.83 13.12 3.70
N GLU A 641 12.35 12.20 2.90
CA GLU A 641 12.61 12.41 1.48
C GLU A 641 11.36 12.10 0.63
N GLN A 642 10.72 13.14 0.11
CA GLN A 642 9.50 13.06 -0.70
C GLN A 642 9.69 13.82 -2.02
N ILE A 643 10.63 13.31 -2.83
CA ILE A 643 11.29 14.03 -3.91
C ILE A 643 10.88 13.59 -5.32
N SER A 644 9.68 13.04 -5.49
CA SER A 644 9.14 12.67 -6.80
C SER A 644 9.15 13.84 -7.78
N THR A 645 9.23 13.56 -9.07
CA THR A 645 8.98 14.57 -10.10
C THR A 645 7.56 15.11 -9.92
N ALA A 646 7.39 16.42 -9.83
CA ALA A 646 6.10 17.03 -9.54
C ALA A 646 5.04 16.61 -10.59
N GLY A 647 3.84 16.24 -10.10
CA GLY A 647 2.76 15.73 -10.94
C GLY A 647 2.82 14.23 -11.25
N LYS A 648 3.70 13.45 -10.59
CA LYS A 648 3.86 12.01 -10.81
C LYS A 648 3.40 11.14 -9.64
N GLU A 649 3.57 11.58 -8.41
CA GLU A 649 3.06 10.88 -7.23
C GLU A 649 1.62 11.32 -6.95
N ALA A 650 0.67 10.38 -7.00
CA ALA A 650 -0.75 10.71 -6.79
C ALA A 650 -1.01 11.31 -5.40
N SER A 651 -0.47 10.72 -4.37
CA SER A 651 -0.58 11.21 -2.99
C SER A 651 0.73 11.02 -2.22
N GLY A 652 1.18 9.78 -2.11
CA GLY A 652 2.08 9.36 -1.04
C GLY A 652 1.34 9.23 0.29
N THR A 653 1.81 8.32 1.14
CA THR A 653 1.38 8.19 2.54
C THR A 653 2.56 8.13 3.49
N GLY A 654 3.75 7.79 3.00
CA GLY A 654 4.99 7.87 3.77
C GLY A 654 5.24 9.27 4.32
N ASN A 655 5.00 10.28 3.51
CA ASN A 655 5.10 11.69 3.91
C ASN A 655 4.28 12.01 5.17
N MET A 656 3.07 11.46 5.29
CA MET A 656 2.18 11.66 6.45
C MET A 656 2.71 10.95 7.70
N LYS A 657 3.26 9.74 7.55
CA LYS A 657 3.85 8.94 8.64
C LYS A 657 5.06 9.65 9.26
N PHE A 658 5.95 10.16 8.41
CA PHE A 658 7.11 10.92 8.83
C PHE A 658 6.72 12.23 9.53
N MET A 659 5.77 12.97 8.95
CA MET A 659 5.22 14.19 9.55
C MET A 659 4.67 13.94 10.94
N LEU A 660 3.86 12.90 11.11
CA LEU A 660 3.26 12.51 12.38
C LEU A 660 4.31 12.15 13.45
N ASN A 661 5.49 11.70 13.03
CA ASN A 661 6.60 11.33 13.92
C ASN A 661 7.67 12.44 14.07
N GLY A 662 7.40 13.65 13.59
CA GLY A 662 8.25 14.81 13.80
C GLY A 662 9.45 14.89 12.85
N ALA A 663 9.46 14.16 11.74
CA ALA A 663 10.43 14.37 10.68
C ALA A 663 10.03 15.57 9.82
N LEU A 664 11.02 16.33 9.34
CA LEU A 664 10.78 17.44 8.42
C LEU A 664 10.89 16.95 6.98
N THR A 665 9.92 17.32 6.16
CA THR A 665 9.87 16.93 4.77
C THR A 665 10.79 17.81 3.92
N VAL A 666 11.65 17.18 3.11
CA VAL A 666 12.22 17.76 1.90
C VAL A 666 11.48 17.15 0.71
N GLY A 667 10.89 17.98 -0.12
CA GLY A 667 10.02 17.46 -1.17
C GLY A 667 9.69 18.46 -2.26
N THR A 668 9.07 17.94 -3.29
CA THR A 668 8.48 18.72 -4.38
C THR A 668 7.01 19.01 -4.09
N MET A 669 6.45 20.00 -4.79
CA MET A 669 5.01 20.30 -4.73
C MET A 669 4.24 19.28 -5.54
N ASP A 670 4.11 18.07 -4.97
CA ASP A 670 3.53 16.89 -5.57
C ASP A 670 2.65 16.13 -4.56
N GLY A 671 1.59 15.52 -5.05
CA GLY A 671 0.70 14.68 -4.25
C GLY A 671 0.26 15.38 -2.94
N ALA A 672 0.29 14.64 -1.85
CA ALA A 672 -0.08 15.16 -0.53
C ALA A 672 0.97 16.11 0.07
N ASN A 673 2.18 16.24 -0.51
CA ASN A 673 3.15 17.25 -0.06
C ASN A 673 2.57 18.67 -0.14
N VAL A 674 1.73 18.94 -1.14
CA VAL A 674 1.05 20.24 -1.29
C VAL A 674 0.19 20.54 -0.07
N GLU A 675 -0.59 19.56 0.38
CA GLU A 675 -1.47 19.71 1.55
C GLU A 675 -0.68 19.74 2.86
N ILE A 676 0.45 19.04 2.96
CA ILE A 676 1.37 19.17 4.10
C ILE A 676 1.92 20.59 4.17
N TYR A 677 2.37 21.13 3.03
CA TYR A 677 2.84 22.53 2.95
C TYR A 677 1.77 23.54 3.41
N GLU A 678 0.52 23.35 2.98
CA GLU A 678 -0.60 24.18 3.39
C GLU A 678 -0.85 24.13 4.89
N GLU A 679 -0.72 22.93 5.51
CA GLU A 679 -0.94 22.77 6.95
C GLU A 679 0.19 23.36 7.80
N VAL A 680 1.45 23.12 7.45
CA VAL A 680 2.59 23.51 8.27
C VAL A 680 3.14 24.91 7.97
N GLY A 681 2.89 25.42 6.76
CA GLY A 681 3.44 26.68 6.28
C GLY A 681 4.87 26.53 5.76
N LYS A 682 5.30 27.51 4.96
CA LYS A 682 6.58 27.52 4.23
C LYS A 682 7.83 27.40 5.11
N ASP A 683 7.75 27.81 6.36
CA ASP A 683 8.90 27.84 7.27
C ASP A 683 9.16 26.50 7.97
N ASN A 684 8.26 25.51 7.78
CA ASN A 684 8.30 24.22 8.47
C ASN A 684 8.40 23.01 7.51
N ILE A 685 8.81 23.25 6.28
CA ILE A 685 9.01 22.27 5.23
C ILE A 685 10.08 22.81 4.26
N PHE A 686 10.80 21.90 3.59
CA PHE A 686 11.82 22.25 2.61
C PHE A 686 11.36 21.86 1.20
N ILE A 687 10.85 22.84 0.46
CA ILE A 687 10.35 22.65 -0.91
C ILE A 687 11.42 23.01 -1.92
N PHE A 688 11.51 22.23 -2.96
CA PHE A 688 12.42 22.43 -4.09
C PHE A 688 11.80 21.96 -5.40
N GLY A 689 12.44 22.33 -6.50
CA GLY A 689 12.17 21.80 -7.83
C GLY A 689 11.00 22.47 -8.55
N MET A 690 10.76 22.00 -9.75
CA MET A 690 9.68 22.48 -10.61
C MET A 690 8.30 22.14 -10.03
N SER A 691 7.32 23.01 -10.31
CA SER A 691 5.91 22.71 -10.09
C SER A 691 5.38 21.70 -11.12
N ALA A 692 4.19 21.15 -10.88
CA ALA A 692 3.57 20.22 -11.83
C ALA A 692 3.32 20.87 -13.19
N GLU A 693 2.95 22.15 -13.22
CA GLU A 693 2.74 22.93 -14.45
C GLU A 693 4.06 23.15 -15.20
N GLU A 694 5.14 23.46 -14.48
CA GLU A 694 6.48 23.61 -15.08
C GLU A 694 6.99 22.30 -15.65
N VAL A 695 6.74 21.17 -14.98
CA VAL A 695 7.07 19.82 -15.51
C VAL A 695 6.30 19.56 -16.80
N GLN A 696 4.99 19.85 -16.85
CA GLN A 696 4.20 19.66 -18.06
C GLN A 696 4.69 20.56 -19.21
N ALA A 697 4.99 21.81 -18.93
CA ALA A 697 5.58 22.72 -19.94
C ALA A 697 6.92 22.16 -20.47
N LYS A 698 7.78 21.67 -19.59
CA LYS A 698 9.09 21.11 -19.93
C LYS A 698 9.00 19.85 -20.84
N TYR A 699 7.93 19.06 -20.72
CA TYR A 699 7.71 17.94 -21.65
C TYR A 699 7.43 18.40 -23.09
N HIS A 700 6.90 19.60 -23.28
CA HIS A 700 6.60 20.16 -24.61
C HIS A 700 7.72 21.05 -25.14
N ASP A 701 8.63 21.50 -24.27
CA ASP A 701 9.78 22.34 -24.65
C ASP A 701 10.99 21.49 -25.01
N HIS A 702 11.97 22.11 -25.66
CA HIS A 702 13.27 21.48 -25.89
C HIS A 702 14.05 21.47 -24.57
N TYR A 703 14.24 20.27 -24.01
CA TYR A 703 15.05 20.04 -22.82
C TYR A 703 16.36 19.36 -23.21
N ASP A 704 17.49 19.95 -22.82
CA ASP A 704 18.83 19.43 -23.09
C ASP A 704 19.60 19.16 -21.79
N PRO A 705 19.65 17.91 -21.32
CA PRO A 705 20.42 17.57 -20.11
C PRO A 705 21.93 17.76 -20.29
N TRP A 706 22.47 17.73 -21.50
CA TRP A 706 23.88 18.06 -21.74
C TRP A 706 24.22 19.51 -21.42
N PHE A 707 23.29 20.44 -21.58
CA PHE A 707 23.49 21.80 -21.15
C PHE A 707 23.75 21.88 -19.64
N ILE A 708 22.95 21.17 -18.83
CA ILE A 708 23.12 21.14 -17.36
C ILE A 708 24.45 20.47 -17.01
N TYR A 709 24.78 19.34 -17.64
CA TYR A 709 26.06 18.65 -17.47
C TYR A 709 27.26 19.59 -17.71
N ASN A 710 27.21 20.38 -18.76
CA ASN A 710 28.30 21.28 -19.11
C ASN A 710 28.39 22.53 -18.20
N MET A 711 27.26 23.04 -17.74
CA MET A 711 27.19 24.26 -16.93
C MET A 711 27.32 24.02 -15.41
N ASN A 712 26.99 22.82 -14.94
CA ASN A 712 27.06 22.48 -13.51
C ASN A 712 28.18 21.48 -13.24
N GLN A 713 29.27 21.98 -12.62
CA GLN A 713 30.46 21.15 -12.32
C GLN A 713 30.13 20.01 -11.38
N GLU A 714 29.29 20.21 -10.38
CA GLU A 714 28.91 19.18 -9.40
C GLU A 714 28.17 18.05 -10.08
N VAL A 715 27.19 18.35 -10.94
CA VAL A 715 26.46 17.37 -11.76
C VAL A 715 27.42 16.60 -12.67
N ARG A 716 28.31 17.33 -13.36
CA ARG A 716 29.30 16.68 -14.26
C ARG A 716 30.20 15.73 -13.51
N MET A 717 30.70 16.12 -12.35
CA MET A 717 31.56 15.25 -11.53
C MET A 717 30.79 14.05 -10.99
N ALA A 718 29.57 14.24 -10.52
CA ALA A 718 28.73 13.16 -10.01
C ALA A 718 28.42 12.12 -11.09
N LEU A 719 28.03 12.57 -12.29
CA LEU A 719 27.80 11.67 -13.43
C LEU A 719 29.07 10.98 -13.91
N THR A 720 30.19 11.69 -13.97
CA THR A 720 31.48 11.10 -14.36
C THR A 720 31.89 10.00 -13.39
N SER A 721 31.61 10.13 -12.09
CA SER A 721 31.88 9.11 -11.07
C SER A 721 31.15 7.78 -11.31
N LEU A 722 30.07 7.78 -12.10
CA LEU A 722 29.36 6.55 -12.49
C LEU A 722 30.14 5.67 -13.47
N ILE A 723 31.08 6.27 -14.26
CA ILE A 723 31.75 5.61 -15.38
C ILE A 723 33.30 5.69 -15.35
N ASP A 724 33.86 6.21 -14.27
CA ASP A 724 35.36 6.39 -14.16
C ASP A 724 36.01 5.38 -13.22
N GLY A 725 35.27 4.43 -12.68
CA GLY A 725 35.81 3.43 -11.75
C GLY A 725 35.72 3.82 -10.26
N THR A 726 35.15 4.97 -9.92
CA THR A 726 35.02 5.42 -8.51
C THR A 726 34.23 4.44 -7.68
N PHE A 727 33.10 3.94 -8.17
CA PHE A 727 32.16 3.07 -7.44
C PHE A 727 32.19 1.60 -7.86
N ASP A 728 32.75 1.28 -9.00
CA ASP A 728 32.98 -0.11 -9.45
C ASP A 728 34.15 -0.16 -10.45
N GLN A 729 34.95 -1.21 -10.38
CA GLN A 729 36.06 -1.41 -11.33
C GLN A 729 35.55 -1.61 -12.76
N ASN A 730 34.33 -2.16 -12.92
CA ASN A 730 33.68 -2.21 -14.23
C ASN A 730 33.06 -0.85 -14.53
N THR A 731 33.75 -0.03 -15.29
CA THR A 731 33.36 1.33 -15.70
C THR A 731 32.08 1.37 -16.55
N ASP A 732 31.63 0.24 -17.07
CA ASP A 732 30.43 0.14 -17.87
C ASP A 732 29.18 -0.26 -17.02
N LEU A 733 29.37 -0.63 -15.74
CA LEU A 733 28.29 -1.12 -14.90
C LEU A 733 27.14 -0.12 -14.77
N PHE A 734 27.44 1.15 -14.54
CA PHE A 734 26.43 2.22 -14.38
C PHE A 734 26.29 3.10 -15.62
N ARG A 735 26.88 2.71 -16.75
CA ARG A 735 26.77 3.46 -18.00
C ARG A 735 25.34 3.63 -18.48
N GLU A 736 24.50 2.64 -18.26
CA GLU A 736 23.06 2.75 -18.59
C GLU A 736 22.39 3.92 -17.87
N LEU A 737 22.73 4.18 -16.59
CA LEU A 737 22.20 5.31 -15.83
C LEU A 737 22.73 6.65 -16.37
N TYR A 738 24.03 6.70 -16.67
CA TYR A 738 24.66 7.85 -17.29
C TYR A 738 24.01 8.19 -18.64
N ASP A 739 23.82 7.19 -19.50
CA ASP A 739 23.23 7.36 -20.83
C ASP A 739 21.73 7.69 -20.74
N ALA A 740 20.98 7.10 -19.80
CA ALA A 740 19.57 7.40 -19.59
C ALA A 740 19.36 8.88 -19.21
N LEU A 741 20.27 9.44 -18.42
CA LEU A 741 20.21 10.85 -18.02
C LEU A 741 20.61 11.81 -19.14
N LEU A 742 21.61 11.46 -19.96
CA LEU A 742 22.17 12.39 -20.95
C LEU A 742 21.72 12.13 -22.38
N ASN A 743 21.54 10.85 -22.77
CA ASN A 743 21.32 10.44 -24.16
C ASN A 743 19.94 9.84 -24.42
N GLY A 744 19.26 9.38 -23.37
CA GLY A 744 17.96 8.71 -23.49
C GLY A 744 18.08 7.26 -23.94
N CYS A 745 18.31 6.35 -23.03
CA CYS A 745 18.43 4.90 -23.29
C CYS A 745 17.05 4.27 -23.43
N GLY A 746 16.54 4.16 -24.64
CA GLY A 746 15.21 3.57 -24.92
C GLY A 746 14.02 4.50 -24.64
N GLY A 747 14.27 5.78 -24.39
CA GLY A 747 13.26 6.79 -24.11
C GLY A 747 13.81 8.21 -24.17
N ARG A 748 13.12 9.13 -23.54
CA ARG A 748 13.56 10.52 -23.41
C ARG A 748 14.78 10.61 -22.49
N ALA A 749 15.75 11.46 -22.83
CA ALA A 749 16.86 11.76 -21.92
C ALA A 749 16.35 12.48 -20.66
N ASP A 750 16.81 11.99 -19.50
CA ASP A 750 16.39 12.50 -18.20
C ASP A 750 14.85 12.62 -18.06
N GLU A 751 14.16 11.53 -18.30
CA GLU A 751 12.67 11.43 -18.35
C GLU A 751 11.98 12.08 -17.16
N TYR A 752 12.59 12.02 -15.97
CA TYR A 752 12.01 12.54 -14.72
C TYR A 752 12.71 13.80 -14.21
N PHE A 753 13.47 14.51 -15.06
CA PHE A 753 14.11 15.79 -14.76
C PHE A 753 14.99 15.79 -13.51
N VAL A 754 15.73 14.72 -13.30
CA VAL A 754 16.67 14.58 -12.18
C VAL A 754 17.73 15.69 -12.23
N LEU A 755 18.31 15.96 -13.41
CA LEU A 755 19.36 16.97 -13.57
C LEU A 755 18.80 18.40 -13.49
N GLU A 756 17.59 18.63 -13.97
CA GLU A 756 16.95 19.95 -13.88
C GLU A 756 16.72 20.38 -12.45
N ASP A 757 16.24 19.49 -11.61
CA ASP A 757 15.96 19.78 -10.20
C ASP A 757 17.17 19.62 -9.27
N TYR A 758 18.31 19.12 -9.77
CA TYR A 758 19.48 18.80 -8.93
C TYR A 758 19.99 19.98 -8.13
N ALA A 759 20.22 21.12 -8.78
CA ALA A 759 20.78 22.30 -8.11
C ALA A 759 19.87 22.83 -6.99
N ASP A 760 18.56 22.83 -7.23
CA ASP A 760 17.58 23.28 -6.24
C ASP A 760 17.40 22.26 -5.11
N TYR A 761 17.50 20.97 -5.41
CA TYR A 761 17.57 19.92 -4.40
C TYR A 761 18.81 20.07 -3.49
N ALA A 762 19.97 20.30 -4.07
CA ALA A 762 21.21 20.56 -3.32
C ALA A 762 21.08 21.79 -2.42
N ARG A 763 20.46 22.87 -2.91
CA ARG A 763 20.13 24.05 -2.11
C ARG A 763 19.27 23.69 -0.90
N ALA A 764 18.18 22.96 -1.12
CA ALA A 764 17.29 22.51 -0.05
C ALA A 764 18.02 21.67 1.01
N GLN A 765 18.93 20.79 0.57
CA GLN A 765 19.75 20.00 1.49
C GLN A 765 20.68 20.84 2.34
N TRP A 766 21.26 21.91 1.80
CA TRP A 766 22.04 22.88 2.58
C TRP A 766 21.17 23.76 3.51
N ASP A 767 19.92 24.03 3.12
CA ASP A 767 18.95 24.69 4.01
C ASP A 767 18.64 23.83 5.24
N ILE A 768 18.54 22.52 5.05
CA ILE A 768 18.39 21.55 6.14
C ILE A 768 19.60 21.56 7.07
N ASP A 769 20.82 21.52 6.52
CA ASP A 769 22.06 21.57 7.30
C ASP A 769 22.08 22.82 8.21
N ARG A 770 21.79 23.99 7.63
CA ARG A 770 21.72 25.25 8.38
C ARG A 770 20.64 25.26 9.46
N ALA A 771 19.45 24.74 9.13
CA ALA A 771 18.33 24.69 10.07
C ALA A 771 18.60 23.76 11.25
N TYR A 772 19.22 22.60 10.97
CA TYR A 772 19.52 21.59 12.00
C TYR A 772 20.51 22.07 13.05
N ARG A 773 21.40 23.02 12.71
CA ARG A 773 22.36 23.63 13.67
C ARG A 773 21.66 24.39 14.78
N ASP A 774 20.50 24.97 14.53
CA ASP A 774 19.65 25.59 15.55
C ASP A 774 18.63 24.54 16.06
N GLN A 775 19.04 23.79 17.08
CA GLN A 775 18.22 22.73 17.65
C GLN A 775 16.91 23.21 18.27
N THR A 776 16.86 24.46 18.74
CA THR A 776 15.62 25.06 19.24
C THR A 776 14.64 25.30 18.09
N LYS A 777 15.10 25.86 17.00
CA LYS A 777 14.30 26.08 15.80
C LYS A 777 13.86 24.74 15.20
N TRP A 778 14.76 23.78 15.09
CA TRP A 778 14.47 22.45 14.58
C TRP A 778 13.37 21.73 15.37
N ALA A 779 13.47 21.77 16.71
CA ALA A 779 12.45 21.20 17.59
C ALA A 779 11.08 21.86 17.39
N LYS A 780 11.03 23.21 17.27
CA LYS A 780 9.78 23.90 16.99
C LYS A 780 9.16 23.48 15.68
N MET A 781 9.94 23.41 14.60
CA MET A 781 9.49 22.95 13.29
C MET A 781 8.92 21.52 13.36
N ALA A 782 9.63 20.62 14.04
CA ALA A 782 9.19 19.22 14.20
C ALA A 782 7.88 19.11 15.00
N ILE A 783 7.74 19.84 16.09
CA ILE A 783 6.51 19.87 16.91
C ILE A 783 5.33 20.43 16.10
N ILE A 784 5.54 21.47 15.31
CA ILE A 784 4.50 22.04 14.43
C ILE A 784 4.05 21.00 13.40
N ASN A 785 4.96 20.23 12.81
CA ASN A 785 4.61 19.15 11.90
C ASN A 785 3.72 18.09 12.57
N VAL A 786 4.06 17.64 13.77
CA VAL A 786 3.23 16.71 14.54
C VAL A 786 1.85 17.33 14.83
N ALA A 787 1.84 18.57 15.33
CA ALA A 787 0.60 19.27 15.71
C ALA A 787 -0.36 19.46 14.53
N LYS A 788 0.16 19.60 13.32
CA LYS A 788 -0.62 19.81 12.08
C LYS A 788 -0.94 18.52 11.30
N SER A 789 -0.66 17.36 11.88
CA SER A 789 -0.89 16.06 11.22
C SER A 789 -2.35 15.61 11.22
N GLY A 790 -3.25 16.26 11.95
CA GLY A 790 -4.63 15.82 12.16
C GLY A 790 -5.43 15.54 10.89
N LYS A 791 -5.26 16.41 9.87
CA LYS A 791 -5.88 16.23 8.55
C LYS A 791 -5.56 14.88 7.89
N PHE A 792 -4.38 14.33 8.18
CA PHE A 792 -3.87 13.11 7.52
C PHE A 792 -4.20 11.82 8.26
N SER A 793 -5.15 11.86 9.20
CA SER A 793 -5.75 10.64 9.75
C SER A 793 -6.61 9.92 8.70
N SER A 794 -6.44 8.61 8.59
CA SER A 794 -7.35 7.78 7.80
C SER A 794 -8.79 7.77 8.35
N ASP A 795 -8.98 8.13 9.61
CA ASP A 795 -10.31 8.30 10.19
C ASP A 795 -11.08 9.43 9.49
N ARG A 796 -10.43 10.57 9.26
CA ARG A 796 -11.01 11.67 8.47
C ARG A 796 -11.34 11.20 7.05
N THR A 797 -10.43 10.50 6.39
CA THR A 797 -10.63 9.98 5.03
C THR A 797 -11.85 9.06 4.98
N ILE A 798 -11.94 8.11 5.90
CA ILE A 798 -13.05 7.13 5.94
C ILE A 798 -14.38 7.79 6.28
N ARG A 799 -14.43 8.79 7.18
CA ARG A 799 -15.64 9.58 7.40
C ARG A 799 -16.15 10.21 6.11
N GLN A 800 -15.24 10.79 5.31
CA GLN A 800 -15.61 11.39 4.03
C GLN A 800 -16.11 10.34 3.02
N TYR A 801 -15.46 9.19 2.90
CA TYR A 801 -15.97 8.09 2.08
C TYR A 801 -17.37 7.63 2.54
N ALA A 802 -17.55 7.43 3.83
CA ALA A 802 -18.81 6.94 4.40
C ALA A 802 -19.97 7.90 4.14
N GLU A 803 -19.75 9.20 4.33
CA GLU A 803 -20.77 10.23 4.16
C GLU A 803 -21.05 10.58 2.69
N GLU A 804 -20.00 10.72 1.88
CA GLU A 804 -20.11 11.29 0.54
C GLU A 804 -20.21 10.26 -0.59
N ILE A 805 -19.75 9.02 -0.36
CA ILE A 805 -19.72 7.98 -1.41
C ILE A 805 -20.60 6.79 -1.05
N TRP A 806 -20.47 6.25 0.17
CA TRP A 806 -21.09 4.99 0.54
C TRP A 806 -22.48 5.15 1.16
N ASP A 807 -22.81 6.32 1.67
CA ASP A 807 -23.97 6.52 2.58
C ASP A 807 -24.01 5.42 3.66
N LEU A 808 -22.90 5.29 4.38
CA LEU A 808 -22.67 4.26 5.39
C LEU A 808 -22.76 4.88 6.79
N LYS A 809 -23.54 4.25 7.68
CA LYS A 809 -23.76 4.72 9.04
C LYS A 809 -23.04 3.82 10.05
N PRO A 810 -22.49 4.41 11.11
CA PRO A 810 -21.94 3.62 12.22
C PRO A 810 -23.01 2.78 12.89
N LEU A 811 -22.61 1.58 13.35
CA LEU A 811 -23.40 0.72 14.21
C LEU A 811 -22.65 0.48 15.50
N HIS A 812 -23.23 0.98 16.61
CA HIS A 812 -22.68 0.73 17.93
C HIS A 812 -22.97 -0.71 18.35
N ILE A 813 -21.94 -1.47 18.68
CA ILE A 813 -22.04 -2.83 19.24
C ILE A 813 -21.95 -2.69 20.75
N GLU A 814 -23.05 -3.02 21.44
CA GLU A 814 -23.13 -2.96 22.89
C GLU A 814 -22.18 -3.99 23.54
N ASP A 815 -21.98 -3.90 24.88
CA ASP A 815 -21.17 -4.86 25.65
C ASP A 815 -21.78 -6.27 25.68
#